data_0621ef2d60f1880a1359e7c6740b6eff
#
_entry.id   0621ef2d60f1880a1359e7c6740b6eff
#
_cell.length_a   1.000
_cell.length_b   1.000
_cell.length_c   1.000
_cell.angle_alpha   90.00
_cell.angle_beta   90.00
_cell.angle_gamma   90.00
#
_symmetry.space_group_name_H-M   'P 1'
#
loop_
_entity.id
_entity.type
_entity.pdbx_description
1 polymer ?
#
loop_
_entity_poly.entity_id
_entity_poly.type
_entity_poly.pdbx_seq_one_letter_code
_entity_poly.pdbx_strand_id
1 'polypeptide(L)'
;MLRAKFPGWLTTRLVALSLLSAGSTGSWADNASTPESSTGDKLEEIIVTAQKREQNLQDVGASVTAFDTATLQRLGLHGVTDIVEQVPGLQFNQYGATVTVYNLRGVSQNDFNDHQEAPVAVYDDEAYVASTGALAGTMYDLQRVEVLRGPQGTLFGRNATGGLIQYISNKPDSESGGYFDFTRGNYGAINSEGAMNQPLSDSVAARFSFATDYHEGYIENTLGHPIEDQNQVAARLQFRIKTSDNSEILVKLHGVNNDHETAGDYTWASARPDATGRAVLTPGQPDFSGYNNPSNNPFDQEQDRRGIFNRTVWGATVHGEWRTDAFTLTSVSDYLRVQKRYGEDSDGSPNFVFDFDVFYHFQQFSQELRLNGGSGPFRWLAGVYYINYRSSQNSPTTSPANLFGDADAQFALRDSSPAGFAQIEYDLSDRWTALVGARYTYDDKSFDYLYDCPLCPQTLHYVAPDYPAASRAFNLVTGKAEIDYKPMKDTLLYASVNRGAKGGGWSADTSGIVSPETLPYNPEKLTDYEVGFKSTFWDQRARLNGSLFYYDYKDYQGFFLFGTNTVVRNVNATDKGGELELTLVPLQRLNVQFGLSHLESFVPAILLPAGGTASAQLPQAPHWSLNAAVHYEWPMFGGTMSAGVDGKWNSAQYLELENSQSDLQASYAVANARLGFRSADDHWEVAAFVRNATNKYYRIYNLDVAGLFGDVVGVYGPPRTYGATVSYRWGR
;
A
#
# COMPACT_ATOMS: atom_id res chain seq x y z
N MET A 1 43.05 -9.61 -11.89
CA MET A 1 43.77 -8.34 -11.89
C MET A 1 43.16 -7.42 -12.93
N LEU A 2 42.40 -6.47 -12.46
CA LEU A 2 42.17 -5.15 -13.09
C LEU A 2 41.13 -4.40 -12.22
N ARG A 3 41.66 -3.57 -11.31
CA ARG A 3 40.87 -2.65 -10.49
C ARG A 3 40.48 -1.46 -11.37
N ALA A 4 39.19 -1.25 -11.61
CA ALA A 4 38.68 0.03 -12.08
C ALA A 4 38.30 0.90 -10.88
N LYS A 5 39.01 1.98 -10.67
CA LYS A 5 38.72 3.04 -9.71
C LYS A 5 37.58 3.91 -10.27
N PHE A 6 36.52 4.06 -9.51
CA PHE A 6 35.56 5.16 -9.72
C PHE A 6 35.97 6.35 -8.84
N PRO A 7 35.94 7.59 -9.36
CA PRO A 7 36.33 8.76 -8.60
C PRO A 7 35.18 9.23 -7.68
N GLY A 8 35.50 9.39 -6.41
CA GLY A 8 34.65 10.11 -5.47
C GLY A 8 34.63 11.61 -5.80
N TRP A 9 33.43 12.16 -5.97
CA TRP A 9 33.16 13.59 -5.92
C TRP A 9 31.71 13.81 -5.45
N LEU A 10 31.58 14.13 -4.19
CA LEU A 10 30.49 14.99 -3.68
C LEU A 10 30.93 15.57 -2.35
N THR A 11 31.77 16.61 -2.44
CA THR A 11 31.98 17.53 -1.33
C THR A 11 30.83 18.52 -1.29
N THR A 12 30.09 18.48 -0.21
CA THR A 12 29.03 19.40 0.19
C THR A 12 29.55 20.84 0.17
N ARG A 13 29.05 21.69 -0.75
CA ARG A 13 29.08 23.14 -0.61
C ARG A 13 27.69 23.67 -0.32
N LEU A 14 27.49 24.07 0.93
CA LEU A 14 26.39 24.95 1.32
C LEU A 14 26.54 26.28 0.58
N VAL A 15 25.60 26.59 -0.31
CA VAL A 15 25.44 27.93 -0.89
C VAL A 15 24.39 28.63 -0.05
N ALA A 16 24.83 29.60 0.76
CA ALA A 16 23.98 30.53 1.45
C ALA A 16 23.41 31.55 0.41
N LEU A 17 22.13 31.48 0.14
CA LEU A 17 21.42 32.51 -0.64
C LEU A 17 20.92 33.59 0.31
N SER A 18 21.55 34.75 0.30
CA SER A 18 21.07 35.97 0.99
C SER A 18 19.97 36.60 0.13
N LEU A 19 18.73 36.62 0.66
CA LEU A 19 17.59 37.35 0.08
C LEU A 19 17.56 38.78 0.58
N LEU A 20 17.70 39.71 -0.34
CA LEU A 20 17.42 41.13 -0.16
C LEU A 20 15.91 41.35 -0.03
N SER A 21 15.49 42.01 1.04
CA SER A 21 14.14 42.50 1.26
C SER A 21 13.94 43.82 0.50
N ALA A 22 12.96 43.88 -0.38
CA ALA A 22 12.38 45.11 -0.87
C ALA A 22 10.90 45.14 -0.54
N GLY A 23 10.52 46.01 0.38
CA GLY A 23 9.12 46.21 0.75
C GLY A 23 8.38 47.05 -0.29
N SER A 24 7.14 46.69 -0.58
CA SER A 24 6.12 47.59 -1.11
C SER A 24 4.76 47.28 -0.47
N THR A 25 4.25 48.23 0.27
CA THR A 25 2.91 48.23 0.84
C THR A 25 1.87 48.55 -0.23
N GLY A 26 0.98 47.62 -0.49
CA GLY A 26 -0.22 47.83 -1.29
C GLY A 26 -1.39 47.10 -0.64
N SER A 27 -2.31 47.87 -0.05
CA SER A 27 -3.54 47.34 0.54
C SER A 27 -4.55 47.05 -0.56
N TRP A 28 -4.97 45.79 -0.67
CA TRP A 28 -6.21 45.41 -1.32
C TRP A 28 -7.01 44.55 -0.34
N ALA A 29 -8.13 45.13 0.10
CA ALA A 29 -9.12 44.41 0.86
C ALA A 29 -9.97 43.63 -0.15
N ASP A 30 -9.88 42.32 -0.14
CA ASP A 30 -10.86 41.43 -0.73
C ASP A 30 -11.31 40.41 0.31
N ASN A 31 -12.63 40.24 0.38
CA ASN A 31 -13.32 39.37 1.32
C ASN A 31 -12.94 37.88 1.03
N ALA A 32 -11.81 37.45 1.52
CA ALA A 32 -11.59 36.06 1.77
C ALA A 32 -12.31 35.73 3.09
N SER A 33 -13.32 34.88 3.04
CA SER A 33 -13.84 34.21 4.21
C SER A 33 -12.68 33.48 4.88
N THR A 34 -12.18 34.07 5.96
CA THR A 34 -11.32 33.38 6.93
C THR A 34 -11.98 32.02 7.24
N PRO A 35 -11.27 30.90 7.14
CA PRO A 35 -11.77 29.69 7.77
C PRO A 35 -11.91 30.04 9.25
N GLU A 36 -13.14 30.07 9.76
CA GLU A 36 -13.39 30.10 11.20
C GLU A 36 -12.51 29.00 11.78
N SER A 37 -11.62 29.34 12.69
CA SER A 37 -10.89 28.39 13.50
C SER A 37 -11.95 27.48 14.08
N SER A 38 -11.99 26.21 13.62
CA SER A 38 -12.94 25.22 14.08
C SER A 38 -12.81 25.19 15.59
N THR A 39 -13.81 25.67 16.27
CA THR A 39 -13.95 25.47 17.71
C THR A 39 -13.95 23.94 17.84
N GLY A 40 -12.97 23.34 18.49
CA GLY A 40 -12.72 21.88 18.58
C GLY A 40 -13.83 21.05 19.20
N ASP A 41 -15.08 21.40 18.92
CA ASP A 41 -16.33 20.85 19.45
C ASP A 41 -17.09 20.02 18.43
N LYS A 42 -16.72 20.05 17.13
CA LYS A 42 -17.42 19.34 16.04
C LYS A 42 -16.45 18.58 15.17
N LEU A 43 -16.94 17.51 14.54
CA LEU A 43 -16.22 16.78 13.51
C LEU A 43 -16.16 17.60 12.23
N GLU A 44 -14.98 17.68 11.64
CA GLU A 44 -14.78 18.31 10.34
C GLU A 44 -15.40 17.46 9.22
N GLU A 45 -15.86 18.12 8.17
CA GLU A 45 -16.26 17.46 6.93
C GLU A 45 -15.01 16.92 6.23
N ILE A 46 -15.04 15.66 5.85
CA ILE A 46 -13.95 15.02 5.09
C ILE A 46 -14.37 14.95 3.63
N ILE A 47 -13.63 15.62 2.76
CA ILE A 47 -13.82 15.56 1.32
C ILE A 47 -12.99 14.43 0.77
N VAL A 48 -13.60 13.58 -0.06
CA VAL A 48 -12.97 12.44 -0.72
C VAL A 48 -13.18 12.48 -2.23
N THR A 49 -12.34 11.75 -2.97
CA THR A 49 -12.42 11.61 -4.42
C THR A 49 -12.79 10.18 -4.85
N ALA A 50 -13.48 9.47 -3.99
CA ALA A 50 -13.89 8.07 -4.15
C ALA A 50 -14.70 7.77 -5.44
N GLN A 51 -15.37 8.78 -6.01
CA GLN A 51 -16.08 8.66 -7.28
C GLN A 51 -15.47 9.53 -8.39
N LYS A 52 -14.14 9.75 -8.34
CA LYS A 52 -13.40 10.60 -9.31
C LYS A 52 -13.95 12.04 -9.38
N ARG A 53 -14.55 12.52 -8.30
CA ARG A 53 -15.03 13.88 -8.05
C ARG A 53 -14.98 14.16 -6.55
N GLU A 54 -14.79 15.39 -6.17
CA GLU A 54 -14.81 15.81 -4.78
C GLU A 54 -16.24 15.72 -4.20
N GLN A 55 -16.39 15.00 -3.11
CA GLN A 55 -17.66 14.79 -2.41
C GLN A 55 -17.42 14.65 -0.90
N ASN A 56 -18.42 15.01 -0.10
CA ASN A 56 -18.37 14.70 1.32
C ASN A 56 -18.40 13.18 1.54
N LEU A 57 -17.51 12.69 2.40
CA LEU A 57 -17.42 11.27 2.77
C LEU A 57 -18.78 10.68 3.16
N GLN A 58 -19.63 11.46 3.82
CA GLN A 58 -20.96 11.03 4.31
C GLN A 58 -22.00 10.90 3.19
N ASP A 59 -21.73 11.46 2.01
CA ASP A 59 -22.63 11.41 0.85
C ASP A 59 -22.26 10.29 -0.15
N VAL A 60 -21.19 9.54 0.09
CA VAL A 60 -20.73 8.46 -0.80
C VAL A 60 -21.26 7.12 -0.33
N GLY A 61 -22.07 6.42 -1.18
CA GLY A 61 -22.61 5.09 -0.91
C GLY A 61 -21.57 3.98 -1.11
N ALA A 62 -20.48 4.03 -0.35
CA ALA A 62 -19.42 3.03 -0.31
C ALA A 62 -18.71 3.04 1.04
N SER A 63 -18.07 1.93 1.40
CA SER A 63 -17.24 1.84 2.59
C SER A 63 -15.89 2.52 2.35
N VAL A 64 -15.69 3.71 2.92
CA VAL A 64 -14.49 4.55 2.74
C VAL A 64 -14.00 5.04 4.08
N THR A 65 -12.68 4.87 4.34
CA THR A 65 -11.97 5.54 5.44
C THR A 65 -11.04 6.58 4.83
N ALA A 66 -11.01 7.79 5.40
CA ALA A 66 -10.12 8.84 4.94
C ALA A 66 -9.45 9.54 6.12
N PHE A 67 -8.16 9.84 5.95
CA PHE A 67 -7.32 10.55 6.91
C PHE A 67 -6.84 11.84 6.26
N ASP A 68 -7.30 12.98 6.74
CA ASP A 68 -6.82 14.29 6.33
C ASP A 68 -5.46 14.64 6.98
N THR A 69 -4.81 15.71 6.53
CA THR A 69 -3.52 16.18 7.07
C THR A 69 -3.55 16.33 8.58
N ALA A 70 -4.65 16.88 9.14
CA ALA A 70 -4.78 17.11 10.58
C ALA A 70 -4.82 15.78 11.35
N THR A 71 -5.53 14.78 10.84
CA THR A 71 -5.60 13.44 11.44
C THR A 71 -4.26 12.69 11.32
N LEU A 72 -3.60 12.76 10.13
CA LEU A 72 -2.28 12.16 9.93
C LEU A 72 -1.26 12.72 10.94
N GLN A 73 -1.22 14.03 11.13
CA GLN A 73 -0.33 14.70 12.09
C GLN A 73 -0.69 14.37 13.55
N ARG A 74 -1.97 14.44 13.91
CA ARG A 74 -2.48 14.19 15.26
C ARG A 74 -2.14 12.78 15.74
N LEU A 75 -2.30 11.77 14.87
CA LEU A 75 -1.98 10.38 15.18
C LEU A 75 -0.50 10.04 14.92
N GLY A 76 0.26 10.92 14.25
CA GLY A 76 1.66 10.68 13.89
C GLY A 76 1.81 9.56 12.87
N LEU A 77 0.94 9.53 11.86
CA LEU A 77 0.96 8.51 10.81
C LEU A 77 1.96 8.92 9.71
N HIS A 78 3.09 8.24 9.64
CA HIS A 78 4.18 8.55 8.71
C HIS A 78 4.51 7.39 7.76
N GLY A 79 3.96 6.21 7.99
CA GLY A 79 4.24 5.00 7.22
C GLY A 79 2.99 4.22 6.84
N VAL A 80 3.18 3.27 5.93
CA VAL A 80 2.13 2.35 5.48
C VAL A 80 1.56 1.54 6.65
N THR A 81 2.41 1.05 7.54
CA THR A 81 2.03 0.29 8.73
C THR A 81 1.13 1.10 9.65
N ASP A 82 1.39 2.39 9.79
CA ASP A 82 0.56 3.28 10.61
C ASP A 82 -0.87 3.38 10.07
N ILE A 83 -1.04 3.50 8.74
CA ILE A 83 -2.38 3.52 8.10
C ILE A 83 -3.10 2.19 8.31
N VAL A 84 -2.39 1.06 8.15
CA VAL A 84 -2.95 -0.27 8.34
C VAL A 84 -3.46 -0.47 9.77
N GLU A 85 -2.79 0.10 10.76
CA GLU A 85 -3.24 0.03 12.16
C GLU A 85 -4.54 0.80 12.42
N GLN A 86 -4.85 1.81 11.62
CA GLN A 86 -6.02 2.67 11.81
C GLN A 86 -7.26 2.27 11.00
N VAL A 87 -7.15 1.33 10.05
CA VAL A 87 -8.26 0.91 9.18
C VAL A 87 -8.75 -0.49 9.55
N PRO A 88 -10.04 -0.66 9.92
CA PRO A 88 -10.58 -1.99 10.18
C PRO A 88 -10.57 -2.84 8.90
N GLY A 89 -10.21 -4.13 9.03
CA GLY A 89 -10.17 -5.07 7.90
C GLY A 89 -9.02 -4.87 6.91
N LEU A 90 -8.16 -3.86 7.09
CA LEU A 90 -6.93 -3.69 6.32
C LEU A 90 -5.78 -4.42 7.03
N GLN A 91 -5.08 -5.25 6.30
CA GLN A 91 -3.85 -5.91 6.71
C GLN A 91 -2.74 -5.56 5.72
N PHE A 92 -1.54 -5.94 6.07
CA PHE A 92 -0.35 -5.63 5.32
C PHE A 92 0.55 -6.86 5.30
N ASN A 93 1.11 -7.12 4.15
CA ASN A 93 2.08 -8.18 3.93
C ASN A 93 3.33 -7.54 3.31
N GLN A 94 4.47 -7.89 3.83
CA GLN A 94 5.75 -7.48 3.29
C GLN A 94 6.64 -8.71 3.17
N TYR A 95 7.04 -9.01 1.95
CA TYR A 95 8.05 -10.01 1.67
C TYR A 95 9.40 -9.34 1.62
N GLY A 96 10.21 -9.54 2.66
CA GLY A 96 11.45 -8.81 2.81
C GLY A 96 11.24 -7.29 2.70
N ALA A 97 12.26 -6.53 2.42
CA ALA A 97 12.12 -5.10 2.11
C ALA A 97 11.51 -4.83 0.72
N THR A 98 11.08 -5.85 -0.05
CA THR A 98 10.95 -5.75 -1.50
C THR A 98 9.54 -5.51 -2.02
N VAL A 99 8.56 -6.23 -1.52
CA VAL A 99 7.20 -6.24 -2.03
C VAL A 99 6.23 -5.90 -0.90
N THR A 100 5.49 -4.82 -1.09
CA THR A 100 4.42 -4.41 -0.18
C THR A 100 3.08 -4.79 -0.79
N VAL A 101 2.30 -5.60 -0.11
CA VAL A 101 0.97 -6.01 -0.52
C VAL A 101 -0.05 -5.65 0.55
N TYR A 102 -1.08 -4.95 0.14
CA TYR A 102 -2.25 -4.70 0.98
C TYR A 102 -3.25 -5.83 0.86
N ASN A 103 -3.76 -6.25 2.00
CA ASN A 103 -4.88 -7.16 2.10
C ASN A 103 -6.09 -6.39 2.64
N LEU A 104 -7.19 -6.42 1.93
CA LEU A 104 -8.40 -5.71 2.29
C LEU A 104 -9.59 -6.67 2.26
N ARG A 105 -10.21 -6.93 3.43
CA ARG A 105 -11.30 -7.89 3.60
C ARG A 105 -10.94 -9.31 3.10
N GLY A 106 -9.70 -9.78 3.33
CA GLY A 106 -9.20 -11.08 2.86
C GLY A 106 -8.71 -11.10 1.41
N VAL A 107 -8.92 -10.03 0.64
CA VAL A 107 -8.47 -9.96 -0.77
C VAL A 107 -7.03 -9.49 -0.83
N SER A 108 -6.13 -10.36 -1.27
CA SER A 108 -4.68 -10.08 -1.38
C SER A 108 -4.02 -10.90 -2.49
N GLN A 109 -2.75 -10.61 -2.76
CA GLN A 109 -1.85 -11.42 -3.55
C GLN A 109 -0.56 -11.60 -2.77
N ASN A 110 -0.24 -12.84 -2.40
CA ASN A 110 0.90 -13.15 -1.53
C ASN A 110 2.14 -13.60 -2.30
N ASP A 111 2.12 -13.55 -3.64
CA ASP A 111 3.28 -13.85 -4.48
C ASP A 111 4.32 -12.72 -4.34
N PHE A 112 5.56 -13.09 -4.09
CA PHE A 112 6.69 -12.18 -3.92
C PHE A 112 7.35 -11.72 -5.24
N ASN A 113 6.89 -12.24 -6.37
CA ASN A 113 7.44 -11.86 -7.66
C ASN A 113 6.96 -10.50 -8.12
N ASP A 114 7.88 -9.61 -8.50
CA ASP A 114 7.60 -8.23 -8.90
C ASP A 114 6.75 -8.06 -10.15
N HIS A 115 6.62 -9.08 -11.00
CA HIS A 115 5.77 -9.04 -12.19
C HIS A 115 4.29 -9.29 -11.88
N GLN A 116 3.96 -9.65 -10.65
CA GLN A 116 2.59 -9.88 -10.21
C GLN A 116 1.87 -8.57 -9.90
N GLU A 117 0.59 -8.54 -10.21
CA GLU A 117 -0.28 -7.41 -9.91
C GLU A 117 -1.07 -7.65 -8.62
N ALA A 118 -1.18 -6.64 -7.77
CA ALA A 118 -1.97 -6.72 -6.54
C ALA A 118 -3.46 -6.47 -6.81
N PRO A 119 -4.39 -7.18 -6.10
CA PRO A 119 -5.84 -6.96 -6.25
C PRO A 119 -6.37 -5.79 -5.42
N VAL A 120 -5.55 -5.18 -4.57
CA VAL A 120 -5.82 -3.89 -3.93
C VAL A 120 -4.97 -2.85 -4.64
N ALA A 121 -5.61 -1.99 -5.42
CA ALA A 121 -4.92 -1.02 -6.25
C ALA A 121 -4.35 0.13 -5.41
N VAL A 122 -3.21 0.67 -5.82
CA VAL A 122 -2.62 1.87 -5.20
C VAL A 122 -2.57 3.00 -6.22
N TYR A 123 -2.98 4.18 -5.77
CA TYR A 123 -2.97 5.41 -6.57
C TYR A 123 -2.13 6.48 -5.87
N ASP A 124 -1.34 7.21 -6.65
CA ASP A 124 -0.59 8.39 -6.23
C ASP A 124 -1.07 9.60 -7.04
N ASP A 125 -1.83 10.52 -6.42
CA ASP A 125 -2.48 11.66 -7.08
C ASP A 125 -3.29 11.26 -8.33
N GLU A 126 -4.17 10.28 -8.19
CA GLU A 126 -5.02 9.68 -9.23
C GLU A 126 -4.29 8.84 -10.30
N ALA A 127 -2.97 8.76 -10.30
CA ALA A 127 -2.22 7.86 -11.16
C ALA A 127 -2.13 6.46 -10.55
N TYR A 128 -2.51 5.44 -11.31
CA TYR A 128 -2.40 4.05 -10.89
C TYR A 128 -0.95 3.58 -10.90
N VAL A 129 -0.51 2.93 -9.81
CA VAL A 129 0.81 2.32 -9.67
C VAL A 129 0.70 0.82 -9.87
N ALA A 130 1.12 0.31 -11.04
CA ALA A 130 0.93 -1.10 -11.38
C ALA A 130 1.98 -2.03 -10.74
N SER A 131 3.18 -1.54 -10.41
CA SER A 131 4.23 -2.32 -9.78
C SER A 131 4.18 -2.23 -8.27
N THR A 132 4.08 -3.34 -7.57
CA THR A 132 4.22 -3.41 -6.10
C THR A 132 5.60 -2.95 -5.64
N GLY A 133 6.65 -3.16 -6.44
CA GLY A 133 7.99 -2.65 -6.19
C GLY A 133 8.13 -1.12 -6.25
N ALA A 134 7.13 -0.39 -6.77
CA ALA A 134 7.11 1.07 -6.79
C ALA A 134 6.48 1.72 -5.56
N LEU A 135 5.87 0.93 -4.67
CA LEU A 135 5.11 1.41 -3.52
C LEU A 135 5.99 1.88 -2.36
N ALA A 136 6.98 2.71 -2.62
CA ALA A 136 7.89 3.23 -1.61
C ALA A 136 7.88 4.75 -1.55
N GLY A 137 7.99 5.31 -0.35
CA GLY A 137 8.24 6.72 -0.11
C GLY A 137 7.11 7.66 -0.56
N THR A 138 5.90 7.15 -0.69
CA THR A 138 4.75 7.98 -1.08
C THR A 138 4.11 8.73 0.10
N MET A 139 4.39 8.32 1.35
CA MET A 139 3.75 8.84 2.55
C MET A 139 4.49 10.05 3.16
N TYR A 140 4.66 11.12 2.40
CA TYR A 140 5.15 12.39 2.93
C TYR A 140 4.42 13.56 2.27
N ASP A 141 4.25 14.63 3.01
CA ASP A 141 3.57 15.85 2.56
C ASP A 141 2.21 15.56 1.90
N LEU A 142 1.37 14.78 2.62
CA LEU A 142 0.06 14.35 2.14
C LEU A 142 -1.04 15.32 2.58
N GLN A 143 -1.95 15.59 1.67
CA GLN A 143 -3.24 16.24 1.95
C GLN A 143 -4.19 15.26 2.64
N ARG A 144 -4.23 14.01 2.14
CA ARG A 144 -5.04 12.93 2.70
C ARG A 144 -4.66 11.57 2.15
N VAL A 145 -5.11 10.53 2.86
CA VAL A 145 -5.11 9.14 2.40
C VAL A 145 -6.55 8.65 2.38
N GLU A 146 -6.97 8.03 1.29
CA GLU A 146 -8.29 7.41 1.14
C GLU A 146 -8.15 5.90 0.98
N VAL A 147 -8.91 5.11 1.76
CA VAL A 147 -8.99 3.66 1.65
C VAL A 147 -10.43 3.30 1.27
N LEU A 148 -10.62 2.81 0.06
CA LEU A 148 -11.90 2.39 -0.46
C LEU A 148 -11.97 0.85 -0.40
N ARG A 149 -12.95 0.33 0.34
CA ARG A 149 -13.14 -1.11 0.53
C ARG A 149 -14.17 -1.66 -0.45
N GLY A 150 -13.96 -2.91 -0.87
CA GLY A 150 -14.77 -3.55 -1.90
C GLY A 150 -14.40 -3.13 -3.33
N PRO A 151 -14.90 -3.85 -4.34
CA PRO A 151 -14.51 -3.65 -5.73
C PRO A 151 -14.77 -2.24 -6.25
N GLN A 152 -13.74 -1.62 -6.83
CA GLN A 152 -13.79 -0.28 -7.42
C GLN A 152 -13.51 -0.32 -8.93
N GLY A 153 -13.72 -1.47 -9.58
CA GLY A 153 -13.36 -1.72 -10.97
C GLY A 153 -14.01 -0.81 -12.00
N THR A 154 -15.15 -0.18 -11.70
CA THR A 154 -15.87 0.69 -12.64
C THR A 154 -15.11 1.96 -12.96
N LEU A 155 -14.69 2.73 -11.95
CA LEU A 155 -14.02 4.02 -12.14
C LEU A 155 -12.49 3.90 -12.08
N PHE A 156 -11.98 2.98 -11.25
CA PHE A 156 -10.55 2.80 -11.05
C PHE A 156 -9.96 1.68 -11.91
N GLY A 157 -10.80 0.82 -12.45
CA GLY A 157 -10.39 -0.16 -13.45
C GLY A 157 -9.91 -1.49 -12.86
N ARG A 158 -9.13 -2.21 -13.66
CA ARG A 158 -8.59 -3.51 -13.26
C ARG A 158 -7.70 -3.39 -12.03
N ASN A 159 -7.57 -4.49 -11.27
CA ASN A 159 -6.74 -4.59 -10.09
C ASN A 159 -7.29 -3.85 -8.83
N ALA A 160 -8.40 -3.12 -8.94
CA ALA A 160 -9.16 -2.63 -7.80
C ALA A 160 -10.26 -3.65 -7.41
N THR A 161 -9.87 -4.93 -7.28
CA THR A 161 -10.77 -6.07 -7.02
C THR A 161 -11.20 -6.11 -5.56
N GLY A 162 -10.26 -5.96 -4.62
CA GLY A 162 -10.54 -5.90 -3.17
C GLY A 162 -10.79 -4.48 -2.67
N GLY A 163 -10.41 -3.49 -3.45
CA GLY A 163 -10.47 -2.09 -3.09
C GLY A 163 -9.26 -1.30 -3.60
N LEU A 164 -9.05 -0.14 -3.03
CA LEU A 164 -7.87 0.67 -3.35
C LEU A 164 -7.43 1.56 -2.18
N ILE A 165 -6.17 1.98 -2.25
CA ILE A 165 -5.61 3.01 -1.39
C ILE A 165 -5.13 4.16 -2.29
N GLN A 166 -5.56 5.38 -1.98
CA GLN A 166 -5.17 6.57 -2.71
C GLN A 166 -4.43 7.54 -1.81
N TYR A 167 -3.21 7.88 -2.19
CA TYR A 167 -2.38 8.91 -1.57
C TYR A 167 -2.55 10.20 -2.36
N ILE A 168 -2.94 11.28 -1.68
CA ILE A 168 -3.14 12.58 -2.31
C ILE A 168 -2.18 13.57 -1.66
N SER A 169 -1.26 14.11 -2.46
CA SER A 169 -0.26 15.06 -2.02
C SER A 169 -0.82 16.47 -1.83
N ASN A 170 -0.20 17.25 -0.93
CA ASN A 170 -0.47 18.69 -0.85
C ASN A 170 -0.07 19.37 -2.16
N LYS A 171 -0.98 20.15 -2.72
CA LYS A 171 -0.76 20.87 -3.97
C LYS A 171 -0.15 22.26 -3.71
N PRO A 172 0.63 22.82 -4.68
CA PRO A 172 1.05 24.22 -4.60
C PRO A 172 -0.13 25.17 -4.55
N ASP A 173 -0.05 26.20 -3.70
CA ASP A 173 -1.06 27.24 -3.53
C ASP A 173 -0.47 28.66 -3.62
N SER A 174 -1.30 29.67 -3.40
CA SER A 174 -0.93 31.09 -3.51
C SER A 174 -0.25 31.66 -2.25
N GLU A 175 -0.07 30.85 -1.19
CA GLU A 175 0.51 31.31 0.07
C GLU A 175 1.94 30.79 0.21
N SER A 176 2.88 31.66 0.65
CA SER A 176 4.24 31.22 0.99
C SER A 176 4.24 30.58 2.35
N GLY A 177 4.79 29.38 2.46
CA GLY A 177 4.87 28.70 3.75
C GLY A 177 5.53 27.33 3.64
N GLY A 178 5.64 26.67 4.78
CA GLY A 178 6.23 25.34 4.80
C GLY A 178 6.36 24.77 6.20
N TYR A 179 6.98 23.60 6.25
CA TYR A 179 7.30 22.92 7.50
C TYR A 179 8.58 22.10 7.38
N PHE A 180 9.16 21.81 8.53
CA PHE A 180 10.27 20.89 8.67
C PHE A 180 10.10 20.08 9.97
N ASP A 181 10.10 18.77 9.85
CA ASP A 181 10.03 17.81 10.94
C ASP A 181 11.34 17.05 11.02
N PHE A 182 11.87 16.89 12.25
CA PHE A 182 13.07 16.12 12.54
C PHE A 182 12.78 15.13 13.67
N THR A 183 13.04 13.85 13.42
CA THR A 183 12.81 12.76 14.37
C THR A 183 14.09 12.06 14.70
N ARG A 184 14.30 11.82 16.00
CA ARG A 184 15.38 10.96 16.54
C ARG A 184 14.77 9.84 17.38
N GLY A 185 15.19 8.57 17.14
CA GLY A 185 14.68 7.41 17.85
C GLY A 185 15.75 6.40 18.26
N ASN A 186 15.31 5.29 18.86
CA ASN A 186 16.13 4.11 19.07
C ASN A 186 16.53 3.47 17.73
N TYR A 187 17.37 2.45 17.76
CA TYR A 187 18.02 1.86 16.57
C TYR A 187 18.69 2.90 15.67
N GLY A 188 19.29 3.93 16.28
CA GLY A 188 19.95 4.98 15.51
C GLY A 188 19.05 5.84 14.64
N ALA A 189 17.72 5.72 14.72
CA ALA A 189 16.77 6.36 13.81
C ALA A 189 16.96 7.88 13.69
N ILE A 190 17.04 8.37 12.44
CA ILE A 190 17.13 9.79 12.06
C ILE A 190 16.23 9.99 10.85
N ASN A 191 15.08 10.63 11.06
CA ASN A 191 14.11 10.87 10.00
C ASN A 191 13.87 12.36 9.86
N SER A 192 13.68 12.83 8.65
CA SER A 192 13.34 14.23 8.36
C SER A 192 12.29 14.29 7.28
N GLU A 193 11.34 15.18 7.45
CA GLU A 193 10.32 15.49 6.44
C GLU A 193 10.19 17.01 6.34
N GLY A 194 9.91 17.52 5.14
CA GLY A 194 9.67 18.93 5.01
C GLY A 194 9.06 19.30 3.67
N ALA A 195 8.38 20.44 3.66
CA ALA A 195 7.86 21.04 2.44
C ALA A 195 7.96 22.57 2.47
N MET A 196 8.13 23.14 1.30
CA MET A 196 8.12 24.58 1.08
C MET A 196 7.21 24.89 -0.11
N ASN A 197 6.22 25.73 0.11
CA ASN A 197 5.31 26.28 -0.88
C ASN A 197 5.70 27.72 -1.22
N GLN A 198 5.79 28.03 -2.51
CA GLN A 198 6.18 29.35 -2.98
C GLN A 198 5.35 29.75 -4.20
N PRO A 199 4.49 30.78 -4.10
CA PRO A 199 3.93 31.42 -5.29
C PRO A 199 5.05 32.11 -6.08
N LEU A 200 5.12 31.80 -7.38
CA LEU A 200 6.11 32.36 -8.30
C LEU A 200 5.53 33.53 -9.10
N SER A 201 4.21 33.53 -9.31
CA SER A 201 3.42 34.61 -9.90
C SER A 201 1.94 34.41 -9.51
N ASP A 202 1.06 35.32 -9.94
CA ASP A 202 -0.39 35.19 -9.72
C ASP A 202 -1.00 33.91 -10.32
N SER A 203 -0.33 33.34 -11.33
CA SER A 203 -0.80 32.15 -12.05
C SER A 203 0.05 30.91 -11.83
N VAL A 204 1.21 31.00 -11.18
CA VAL A 204 2.13 29.88 -11.00
C VAL A 204 2.57 29.78 -9.55
N ALA A 205 2.37 28.61 -8.94
CA ALA A 205 2.94 28.27 -7.64
C ALA A 205 3.77 26.98 -7.73
N ALA A 206 4.80 26.88 -6.90
CA ALA A 206 5.64 25.72 -6.78
C ALA A 206 5.63 25.17 -5.36
N ARG A 207 5.72 23.85 -5.20
CA ARG A 207 5.91 23.18 -3.92
C ARG A 207 7.00 22.14 -4.03
N PHE A 208 7.99 22.26 -3.18
CA PHE A 208 9.03 21.24 -3.00
C PHE A 208 8.80 20.52 -1.69
N SER A 209 8.85 19.20 -1.69
CA SER A 209 8.79 18.39 -0.49
C SER A 209 9.81 17.26 -0.54
N PHE A 210 10.25 16.81 0.64
CA PHE A 210 11.20 15.72 0.78
C PHE A 210 10.95 14.95 2.06
N ALA A 211 11.42 13.68 2.09
CA ALA A 211 11.50 12.84 3.27
C ALA A 211 12.77 12.03 3.28
N THR A 212 13.30 11.78 4.47
CA THR A 212 14.39 10.83 4.71
C THR A 212 13.97 9.89 5.83
N ASP A 213 14.27 8.61 5.67
CA ASP A 213 14.03 7.60 6.70
C ASP A 213 15.26 6.73 6.83
N TYR A 214 15.87 6.78 8.01
CA TYR A 214 17.07 6.04 8.35
C TYR A 214 16.94 5.40 9.73
N HIS A 215 17.26 4.13 9.83
CA HIS A 215 17.56 3.44 11.10
C HIS A 215 18.51 2.27 10.86
N GLU A 216 19.25 1.91 11.90
CA GLU A 216 20.06 0.68 11.95
C GLU A 216 19.14 -0.54 12.09
N GLY A 217 19.64 -1.72 11.70
CA GLY A 217 18.89 -2.96 11.83
C GLY A 217 18.46 -3.26 13.26
N TYR A 218 17.30 -3.85 13.42
CA TYR A 218 16.77 -4.27 14.73
C TYR A 218 16.74 -5.79 14.91
N ILE A 219 17.10 -6.57 13.89
CA ILE A 219 17.33 -8.01 13.99
C ILE A 219 18.84 -8.22 14.15
N GLU A 220 19.26 -8.74 15.29
CA GLU A 220 20.66 -9.05 15.55
C GLU A 220 21.09 -10.26 14.71
N ASN A 221 22.15 -10.09 13.90
CA ASN A 221 22.81 -11.19 13.21
C ASN A 221 24.17 -11.45 13.85
N THR A 222 24.31 -12.57 14.53
CA THR A 222 25.55 -12.89 15.26
C THR A 222 26.74 -13.15 14.35
N LEU A 223 26.52 -13.41 13.06
CA LEU A 223 27.55 -13.64 12.05
C LEU A 223 27.91 -12.39 11.24
N GLY A 224 27.15 -11.29 11.40
CA GLY A 224 27.34 -10.12 10.58
C GLY A 224 26.77 -8.83 11.16
N HIS A 225 26.30 -7.97 10.30
CA HIS A 225 25.61 -6.74 10.69
C HIS A 225 24.16 -7.02 11.07
N PRO A 226 23.55 -6.21 11.96
CA PRO A 226 22.13 -6.28 12.23
C PRO A 226 21.33 -6.14 10.93
N ILE A 227 20.19 -6.86 10.85
CA ILE A 227 19.32 -6.96 9.69
C ILE A 227 18.10 -6.05 9.88
N GLU A 228 17.41 -5.72 8.78
CA GLU A 228 16.27 -4.82 8.73
C GLU A 228 16.65 -3.38 9.10
N ASP A 229 17.69 -2.86 8.43
CA ASP A 229 17.99 -1.44 8.43
C ASP A 229 17.13 -0.70 7.41
N GLN A 230 17.07 0.61 7.50
CA GLN A 230 16.38 1.47 6.54
C GLN A 230 17.26 2.65 6.16
N ASN A 231 17.32 2.93 4.87
CA ASN A 231 17.97 4.10 4.33
C ASN A 231 17.25 4.57 3.07
N GLN A 232 16.36 5.53 3.24
CA GLN A 232 15.51 6.03 2.17
C GLN A 232 15.59 7.55 2.07
N VAL A 233 15.61 8.04 0.85
CA VAL A 233 15.45 9.47 0.52
C VAL A 233 14.39 9.59 -0.55
N ALA A 234 13.41 10.48 -0.32
CA ALA A 234 12.34 10.80 -1.26
C ALA A 234 12.27 12.31 -1.50
N ALA A 235 11.91 12.71 -2.72
CA ALA A 235 11.68 14.13 -3.05
C ALA A 235 10.57 14.26 -4.09
N ARG A 236 9.82 15.39 -4.00
CA ARG A 236 8.76 15.77 -4.92
C ARG A 236 8.83 17.26 -5.23
N LEU A 237 8.70 17.59 -6.50
CA LEU A 237 8.58 18.97 -6.99
C LEU A 237 7.29 19.09 -7.78
N GLN A 238 6.46 20.05 -7.41
CA GLN A 238 5.18 20.28 -8.06
C GLN A 238 5.10 21.73 -8.54
N PHE A 239 4.45 21.93 -9.69
CA PHE A 239 4.08 23.24 -10.23
C PHE A 239 2.59 23.24 -10.52
N ARG A 240 1.87 24.18 -9.94
CA ARG A 240 0.48 24.47 -10.26
C ARG A 240 0.43 25.70 -11.14
N ILE A 241 -0.15 25.58 -12.32
CA ILE A 241 -0.23 26.62 -13.34
C ILE A 241 -1.70 26.88 -13.64
N LYS A 242 -2.21 28.04 -13.24
CA LYS A 242 -3.53 28.52 -13.64
C LYS A 242 -3.42 29.07 -15.06
N THR A 243 -4.00 28.39 -16.04
CA THR A 243 -3.97 28.81 -17.44
C THR A 243 -5.12 29.76 -17.77
N SER A 244 -6.18 29.72 -16.98
CA SER A 244 -7.29 30.68 -16.95
C SER A 244 -8.04 30.57 -15.62
N ASP A 245 -9.10 31.33 -15.41
CA ASP A 245 -9.98 31.22 -14.23
C ASP A 245 -10.65 29.84 -14.11
N ASN A 246 -10.83 29.16 -15.26
CA ASN A 246 -11.53 27.89 -15.35
C ASN A 246 -10.60 26.73 -15.72
N SER A 247 -9.28 26.92 -15.73
CA SER A 247 -8.36 25.85 -16.11
C SER A 247 -7.05 25.92 -15.37
N GLU A 248 -6.56 24.73 -14.98
CA GLU A 248 -5.28 24.58 -14.31
C GLU A 248 -4.53 23.33 -14.78
N ILE A 249 -3.22 23.37 -14.67
CA ILE A 249 -2.32 22.25 -14.90
C ILE A 249 -1.45 22.09 -13.67
N LEU A 250 -1.38 20.86 -13.15
CA LEU A 250 -0.44 20.44 -12.12
C LEU A 250 0.61 19.53 -12.75
N VAL A 251 1.88 19.88 -12.61
CA VAL A 251 3.02 19.06 -13.01
C VAL A 251 3.71 18.58 -11.75
N LYS A 252 3.86 17.27 -11.60
CA LYS A 252 4.55 16.62 -10.48
C LYS A 252 5.75 15.83 -11.00
N LEU A 253 6.91 16.04 -10.40
CA LEU A 253 8.10 15.22 -10.55
C LEU A 253 8.44 14.63 -9.19
N HIS A 254 8.67 13.33 -9.11
CA HIS A 254 8.98 12.68 -7.85
C HIS A 254 10.01 11.58 -8.01
N GLY A 255 10.69 11.27 -6.93
CA GLY A 255 11.64 10.17 -6.91
C GLY A 255 11.91 9.69 -5.50
N VAL A 256 12.31 8.40 -5.39
CA VAL A 256 12.69 7.72 -4.17
C VAL A 256 13.93 6.90 -4.44
N ASN A 257 14.88 6.94 -3.54
CA ASN A 257 16.02 6.05 -3.51
C ASN A 257 16.06 5.32 -2.17
N ASN A 258 16.10 4.00 -2.21
CA ASN A 258 16.39 3.14 -1.07
C ASN A 258 17.74 2.49 -1.31
N ASP A 259 18.58 2.47 -0.29
CA ASP A 259 19.90 1.84 -0.31
C ASP A 259 20.20 1.29 1.08
N HIS A 260 19.83 0.06 1.34
CA HIS A 260 20.08 -0.62 2.59
C HIS A 260 20.70 -2.01 2.39
N GLU A 261 21.36 -2.50 3.41
CA GLU A 261 22.22 -3.68 3.31
C GLU A 261 21.48 -4.98 3.59
N THR A 262 20.22 -4.88 4.02
CA THR A 262 19.48 -6.01 4.53
C THR A 262 18.28 -6.30 3.67
N ALA A 263 18.38 -7.40 3.03
CA ALA A 263 17.28 -8.10 2.45
C ALA A 263 17.24 -9.50 3.10
N GLY A 264 16.05 -10.03 3.32
CA GLY A 264 15.86 -11.30 4.02
C GLY A 264 15.78 -11.10 5.53
N ASP A 265 14.88 -10.22 5.97
CA ASP A 265 14.43 -10.02 7.35
C ASP A 265 13.71 -11.26 7.91
N TYR A 266 14.21 -12.43 7.48
CA TYR A 266 13.65 -13.72 7.85
C TYR A 266 14.08 -14.14 9.25
N THR A 267 13.10 -14.67 9.96
CA THR A 267 13.31 -15.38 11.20
C THR A 267 13.11 -16.86 10.97
N TRP A 268 14.13 -17.65 11.19
CA TRP A 268 14.13 -19.09 11.04
C TRP A 268 13.33 -19.78 12.16
N ALA A 269 12.56 -20.82 11.81
CA ALA A 269 11.97 -21.73 12.77
C ALA A 269 11.92 -23.17 12.19
N SER A 270 12.42 -24.14 12.96
CA SER A 270 12.39 -25.54 12.54
C SER A 270 10.98 -26.06 12.29
N ALA A 271 10.76 -26.71 11.15
CA ALA A 271 9.49 -27.28 10.76
C ALA A 271 9.65 -28.58 9.94
N ARG A 272 8.62 -29.39 9.90
CA ARG A 272 8.56 -30.60 9.08
C ARG A 272 7.19 -30.71 8.42
N PRO A 273 7.10 -31.23 7.19
CA PRO A 273 5.82 -31.49 6.56
C PRO A 273 5.09 -32.63 7.30
N ASP A 274 3.80 -32.46 7.52
CA ASP A 274 2.91 -33.51 7.97
C ASP A 274 2.51 -34.47 6.81
N ALA A 275 1.59 -35.39 7.06
CA ALA A 275 1.11 -36.33 6.04
C ALA A 275 0.41 -35.65 4.84
N THR A 276 -0.01 -34.40 4.96
CA THR A 276 -0.62 -33.60 3.90
C THR A 276 0.39 -32.72 3.16
N GLY A 277 1.63 -32.69 3.65
CA GLY A 277 2.70 -31.83 3.16
C GLY A 277 2.73 -30.43 3.78
N ARG A 278 1.82 -30.09 4.69
CA ARG A 278 1.76 -28.81 5.39
C ARG A 278 2.82 -28.76 6.50
N ALA A 279 3.45 -27.63 6.67
CA ALA A 279 4.45 -27.46 7.71
C ALA A 279 3.89 -27.44 9.12
N VAL A 280 4.53 -28.19 10.00
CA VAL A 280 4.31 -28.21 11.44
C VAL A 280 5.62 -27.83 12.14
N LEU A 281 5.57 -26.85 13.03
CA LEU A 281 6.73 -26.42 13.81
C LEU A 281 7.28 -27.57 14.66
N THR A 282 8.61 -27.74 14.63
CA THR A 282 9.35 -28.77 15.38
C THR A 282 10.46 -28.14 16.25
N PRO A 283 10.10 -27.35 17.27
CA PRO A 283 11.06 -26.58 18.07
C PRO A 283 12.15 -27.49 18.65
N GLY A 284 13.42 -27.04 18.52
CA GLY A 284 14.59 -27.76 19.04
C GLY A 284 15.07 -28.90 18.16
N GLN A 285 14.46 -29.12 16.98
CA GLN A 285 15.03 -30.02 15.96
C GLN A 285 15.88 -29.20 14.99
N PRO A 286 17.01 -29.74 14.53
CA PRO A 286 17.80 -29.10 13.47
C PRO A 286 17.04 -29.16 12.14
N ASP A 287 17.29 -28.21 11.24
CA ASP A 287 16.86 -28.29 9.84
C ASP A 287 17.56 -29.41 9.06
N PHE A 288 17.43 -29.45 7.72
CA PHE A 288 18.09 -30.48 6.91
C PHE A 288 19.59 -30.20 6.70
N SER A 289 20.05 -28.97 6.96
CA SER A 289 21.48 -28.60 6.97
C SER A 289 22.18 -28.95 8.30
N GLY A 290 21.39 -29.29 9.34
CA GLY A 290 21.85 -29.58 10.69
C GLY A 290 21.86 -28.36 11.62
N TYR A 291 21.35 -27.22 11.16
CA TYR A 291 21.23 -25.99 11.98
C TYR A 291 20.01 -26.02 12.89
N ASN A 292 20.13 -25.45 14.07
CA ASN A 292 19.05 -25.20 15.01
C ASN A 292 19.34 -23.90 15.74
N ASN A 293 18.53 -22.86 15.50
CA ASN A 293 18.73 -21.56 16.13
C ASN A 293 18.71 -21.68 17.65
N PRO A 294 19.80 -21.30 18.34
CA PRO A 294 19.89 -21.43 19.79
C PRO A 294 19.03 -20.40 20.54
N SER A 295 18.56 -19.34 19.88
CA SER A 295 17.76 -18.29 20.48
C SER A 295 16.26 -18.57 20.38
N ASN A 296 15.51 -18.15 21.43
CA ASN A 296 14.06 -18.11 21.38
C ASN A 296 13.52 -16.72 21.04
N ASN A 297 14.41 -15.74 20.82
CA ASN A 297 14.03 -14.39 20.39
C ASN A 297 14.01 -14.35 18.86
N PRO A 298 12.88 -14.02 18.22
CA PRO A 298 12.82 -13.97 16.77
C PRO A 298 13.70 -12.89 16.13
N PHE A 299 14.19 -11.95 16.94
CA PHE A 299 15.12 -10.92 16.49
C PHE A 299 16.61 -11.26 16.73
N ASP A 300 16.93 -12.52 17.07
CA ASP A 300 18.29 -13.02 17.13
C ASP A 300 18.46 -14.10 16.06
N GLN A 301 19.22 -13.80 15.00
CA GLN A 301 19.40 -14.67 13.84
C GLN A 301 20.87 -14.94 13.57
N GLU A 302 21.15 -15.95 12.76
CA GLU A 302 22.48 -16.33 12.27
C GLU A 302 22.36 -16.57 10.76
N GLN A 303 22.61 -15.52 9.96
CA GLN A 303 22.59 -15.61 8.49
C GLN A 303 24.00 -15.42 7.95
N ASP A 304 24.46 -16.30 7.06
CA ASP A 304 25.81 -16.28 6.52
C ASP A 304 25.95 -15.28 5.36
N ARG A 305 24.85 -14.87 4.76
CA ARG A 305 24.84 -13.91 3.66
C ARG A 305 24.41 -12.51 4.12
N ARG A 306 25.16 -11.51 3.67
CA ARG A 306 24.74 -10.12 3.76
C ARG A 306 23.72 -9.82 2.66
N GLY A 307 22.51 -9.43 3.04
CA GLY A 307 21.48 -9.02 2.10
C GLY A 307 21.79 -7.69 1.40
N ILE A 308 21.11 -7.44 0.29
CA ILE A 308 21.22 -6.19 -0.49
C ILE A 308 19.82 -5.76 -0.89
N PHE A 309 19.47 -4.50 -0.64
CA PHE A 309 18.31 -3.88 -1.23
C PHE A 309 18.63 -2.47 -1.75
N ASN A 310 18.63 -2.35 -3.07
CA ASN A 310 18.74 -1.04 -3.71
C ASN A 310 17.54 -0.86 -4.62
N ARG A 311 16.82 0.25 -4.46
CA ARG A 311 15.68 0.60 -5.30
C ARG A 311 15.67 2.08 -5.63
N THR A 312 15.54 2.39 -6.90
CA THR A 312 15.31 3.74 -7.39
C THR A 312 13.98 3.79 -8.13
N VAL A 313 13.11 4.68 -7.70
CA VAL A 313 11.84 5.00 -8.35
C VAL A 313 11.88 6.45 -8.77
N TRP A 314 11.43 6.78 -9.98
CA TRP A 314 11.14 8.14 -10.37
C TRP A 314 9.94 8.19 -11.30
N GLY A 315 9.20 9.29 -11.22
CA GLY A 315 7.99 9.48 -12.01
C GLY A 315 7.71 10.95 -12.32
N ALA A 316 6.81 11.13 -13.29
CA ALA A 316 6.30 12.42 -13.69
C ALA A 316 4.81 12.30 -13.99
N THR A 317 4.01 13.15 -13.34
CA THR A 317 2.56 13.23 -13.57
C THR A 317 2.18 14.60 -14.05
N VAL A 318 1.32 14.67 -15.06
CA VAL A 318 0.68 15.91 -15.52
C VAL A 318 -0.83 15.74 -15.38
N HIS A 319 -1.41 16.56 -14.52
CA HIS A 319 -2.85 16.63 -14.30
C HIS A 319 -3.37 17.95 -14.84
N GLY A 320 -4.32 17.91 -15.75
CA GLY A 320 -4.96 19.08 -16.33
C GLY A 320 -6.47 19.06 -16.08
N GLU A 321 -7.03 20.21 -15.70
CA GLU A 321 -8.46 20.38 -15.50
C GLU A 321 -8.98 21.62 -16.23
N TRP A 322 -10.06 21.46 -16.96
CA TRP A 322 -10.76 22.51 -17.69
C TRP A 322 -12.25 22.46 -17.36
N ARG A 323 -12.74 23.49 -16.70
CA ARG A 323 -14.13 23.64 -16.29
C ARG A 323 -14.88 24.50 -17.29
N THR A 324 -16.04 24.04 -17.70
CA THR A 324 -17.02 24.80 -18.49
C THR A 324 -18.35 24.81 -17.75
N ASP A 325 -19.31 25.59 -18.22
CA ASP A 325 -20.66 25.59 -17.63
C ASP A 325 -21.38 24.23 -17.77
N ALA A 326 -20.98 23.41 -18.73
CA ALA A 326 -21.65 22.13 -19.04
C ALA A 326 -20.91 20.90 -18.49
N PHE A 327 -19.58 20.94 -18.42
CA PHE A 327 -18.77 19.81 -17.99
C PHE A 327 -17.38 20.25 -17.52
N THR A 328 -16.74 19.37 -16.79
CA THR A 328 -15.30 19.41 -16.46
C THR A 328 -14.58 18.33 -17.26
N LEU A 329 -13.56 18.71 -18.02
CA LEU A 329 -12.59 17.78 -18.63
C LEU A 329 -11.40 17.64 -17.71
N THR A 330 -11.05 16.41 -17.36
CA THR A 330 -9.82 16.09 -16.63
C THR A 330 -8.92 15.19 -17.48
N SER A 331 -7.63 15.49 -17.48
CA SER A 331 -6.57 14.70 -18.15
C SER A 331 -5.51 14.35 -17.12
N VAL A 332 -5.18 13.06 -16.97
CA VAL A 332 -4.08 12.59 -16.12
C VAL A 332 -3.14 11.76 -16.96
N SER A 333 -1.91 12.26 -17.14
CA SER A 333 -0.82 11.53 -17.81
C SER A 333 0.25 11.21 -16.79
N ASP A 334 0.70 9.97 -16.75
CA ASP A 334 1.71 9.53 -15.79
C ASP A 334 2.77 8.67 -16.44
N TYR A 335 4.00 8.86 -16.02
CA TYR A 335 5.14 8.02 -16.36
C TYR A 335 5.88 7.62 -15.06
N LEU A 336 6.16 6.34 -14.92
CA LEU A 336 6.84 5.76 -13.76
C LEU A 336 7.94 4.80 -14.20
N ARG A 337 9.08 4.84 -13.53
CA ARG A 337 10.18 3.90 -13.71
C ARG A 337 10.72 3.39 -12.39
N VAL A 338 10.98 2.08 -12.33
CA VAL A 338 11.58 1.39 -11.18
C VAL A 338 12.83 0.65 -11.62
N GLN A 339 13.87 0.72 -10.83
CA GLN A 339 15.03 -0.15 -10.88
C GLN A 339 15.26 -0.71 -9.49
N LYS A 340 15.36 -2.04 -9.37
CA LYS A 340 15.56 -2.70 -8.08
C LYS A 340 16.64 -3.76 -8.21
N ARG A 341 17.48 -3.87 -7.19
CA ARG A 341 18.34 -5.00 -6.90
C ARG A 341 18.04 -5.47 -5.50
N TYR A 342 17.83 -6.75 -5.37
CA TYR A 342 17.57 -7.43 -4.10
C TYR A 342 18.39 -8.69 -4.02
N GLY A 343 18.88 -9.05 -2.85
CA GLY A 343 19.57 -10.31 -2.60
C GLY A 343 19.39 -10.71 -1.16
N GLU A 344 19.11 -11.98 -0.91
CA GLU A 344 18.80 -12.52 0.41
C GLU A 344 19.44 -13.88 0.66
N ASP A 345 19.54 -14.22 1.92
CA ASP A 345 19.72 -15.57 2.46
C ASP A 345 18.32 -16.18 2.63
N SER A 346 17.90 -17.03 1.71
CA SER A 346 16.52 -17.54 1.69
C SER A 346 16.28 -18.71 2.64
N ASP A 347 17.34 -19.38 3.10
CA ASP A 347 17.23 -20.44 4.10
C ASP A 347 17.34 -19.93 5.54
N GLY A 348 17.78 -18.67 5.73
CA GLY A 348 17.83 -18.00 7.03
C GLY A 348 18.75 -18.65 8.05
N SER A 349 19.76 -19.40 7.60
CA SER A 349 20.67 -20.19 8.43
C SER A 349 22.14 -19.77 8.27
N PRO A 350 23.06 -20.20 9.17
CA PRO A 350 24.48 -19.93 9.00
C PRO A 350 25.18 -20.82 7.97
N ASN A 351 24.43 -21.71 7.31
CA ASN A 351 24.95 -22.66 6.35
C ASN A 351 24.56 -22.23 4.95
N PHE A 352 25.52 -22.16 4.03
CA PHE A 352 25.20 -21.89 2.63
C PHE A 352 24.33 -23.03 2.04
N VAL A 353 23.02 -22.81 1.91
CA VAL A 353 22.06 -23.75 1.35
C VAL A 353 21.37 -23.15 0.11
N PHE A 354 20.82 -21.96 0.21
CA PHE A 354 20.09 -21.34 -0.88
C PHE A 354 20.05 -19.81 -0.78
N ASP A 355 20.65 -19.17 -1.77
CA ASP A 355 20.67 -17.72 -1.94
C ASP A 355 19.84 -17.30 -3.14
N PHE A 356 19.15 -16.17 -3.02
CA PHE A 356 18.28 -15.63 -4.04
C PHE A 356 18.60 -14.17 -4.34
N ASP A 357 18.72 -13.83 -5.61
CA ASP A 357 18.91 -12.46 -6.08
C ASP A 357 17.81 -12.07 -7.06
N VAL A 358 17.49 -10.77 -7.12
CA VAL A 358 16.54 -10.17 -8.07
C VAL A 358 17.14 -8.91 -8.65
N PHE A 359 17.14 -8.82 -9.97
CA PHE A 359 17.41 -7.60 -10.74
C PHE A 359 16.14 -7.25 -11.51
N TYR A 360 15.45 -6.19 -11.11
CA TYR A 360 14.15 -5.81 -11.65
C TYR A 360 14.17 -4.44 -12.29
N HIS A 361 13.58 -4.34 -13.49
CA HIS A 361 13.35 -3.11 -14.21
C HIS A 361 11.88 -3.02 -14.60
N PHE A 362 11.28 -1.87 -14.34
CA PHE A 362 9.90 -1.60 -14.71
C PHE A 362 9.75 -0.18 -15.25
N GLN A 363 8.88 -0.03 -16.25
CA GLN A 363 8.46 1.27 -16.75
C GLN A 363 6.99 1.22 -17.15
N GLN A 364 6.26 2.28 -16.81
CA GLN A 364 4.84 2.44 -17.06
C GLN A 364 4.57 3.80 -17.69
N PHE A 365 3.61 3.84 -18.60
CA PHE A 365 2.93 5.05 -19.03
C PHE A 365 1.43 4.84 -18.94
N SER A 366 0.70 5.81 -18.39
CA SER A 366 -0.75 5.81 -18.38
C SER A 366 -1.35 7.16 -18.78
N GLN A 367 -2.55 7.11 -19.36
CA GLN A 367 -3.34 8.29 -19.74
C GLN A 367 -4.81 8.05 -19.40
N GLU A 368 -5.38 8.96 -18.63
CA GLU A 368 -6.83 9.04 -18.41
C GLU A 368 -7.36 10.36 -19.00
N LEU A 369 -8.46 10.26 -19.72
CA LEU A 369 -9.26 11.42 -20.13
C LEU A 369 -10.69 11.17 -19.66
N ARG A 370 -11.25 12.07 -18.87
CA ARG A 370 -12.61 11.96 -18.38
C ARG A 370 -13.36 13.27 -18.44
N LEU A 371 -14.65 13.14 -18.64
CA LEU A 371 -15.63 14.22 -18.63
C LEU A 371 -16.62 13.97 -17.51
N ASN A 372 -16.87 14.95 -16.68
CA ASN A 372 -17.95 14.93 -15.70
C ASN A 372 -18.86 16.13 -15.92
N GLY A 373 -20.17 15.89 -15.81
CA GLY A 373 -21.15 16.93 -15.96
C GLY A 373 -22.45 16.57 -15.27
N GLY A 374 -23.38 17.52 -15.30
CA GLY A 374 -24.70 17.30 -14.74
C GLY A 374 -25.63 18.48 -14.93
N SER A 375 -26.92 18.20 -14.87
CA SER A 375 -27.97 19.22 -14.90
C SER A 375 -29.15 18.74 -14.07
N GLY A 376 -29.55 19.53 -13.09
CA GLY A 376 -30.64 19.17 -12.18
C GLY A 376 -30.37 17.85 -11.44
N PRO A 377 -31.30 16.88 -11.51
CA PRO A 377 -31.12 15.60 -10.80
C PRO A 377 -30.15 14.63 -11.50
N PHE A 378 -29.65 14.95 -12.68
CA PHE A 378 -28.83 14.08 -13.51
C PHE A 378 -27.36 14.45 -13.42
N ARG A 379 -26.51 13.51 -13.03
CA ARG A 379 -25.05 13.61 -13.00
C ARG A 379 -24.46 12.45 -13.79
N TRP A 380 -23.37 12.72 -14.51
CA TRP A 380 -22.70 11.70 -15.31
C TRP A 380 -21.18 11.89 -15.31
N LEU A 381 -20.51 10.80 -15.54
CA LEU A 381 -19.09 10.74 -15.78
C LEU A 381 -18.83 9.75 -16.90
N ALA A 382 -17.95 10.07 -17.84
CA ALA A 382 -17.47 9.16 -18.87
C ALA A 382 -16.01 9.38 -19.14
N GLY A 383 -15.26 8.32 -19.45
CA GLY A 383 -13.85 8.45 -19.72
C GLY A 383 -13.26 7.30 -20.51
N VAL A 384 -12.03 7.53 -20.95
CA VAL A 384 -11.15 6.53 -21.55
C VAL A 384 -9.86 6.48 -20.77
N TYR A 385 -9.30 5.28 -20.69
CA TYR A 385 -8.04 5.02 -19.99
C TYR A 385 -7.14 4.15 -20.86
N TYR A 386 -5.86 4.41 -20.79
CA TYR A 386 -4.83 3.58 -21.42
C TYR A 386 -3.67 3.41 -20.46
N ILE A 387 -3.19 2.20 -20.31
CA ILE A 387 -1.92 1.92 -19.65
C ILE A 387 -1.08 0.99 -20.52
N ASN A 388 0.21 1.26 -20.56
CA ASN A 388 1.22 0.37 -21.11
C ASN A 388 2.36 0.25 -20.10
N TYR A 389 2.75 -0.97 -19.76
CA TYR A 389 3.95 -1.16 -18.96
C TYR A 389 4.78 -2.32 -19.49
N ARG A 390 6.04 -2.30 -19.10
CA ARG A 390 7.02 -3.35 -19.39
C ARG A 390 7.83 -3.59 -18.13
N SER A 391 7.99 -4.86 -17.79
CA SER A 391 8.92 -5.29 -16.75
C SER A 391 9.89 -6.33 -17.29
N SER A 392 11.08 -6.35 -16.72
CA SER A 392 12.02 -7.45 -16.90
C SER A 392 12.65 -7.77 -15.56
N GLN A 393 12.83 -9.04 -15.29
CA GLN A 393 13.45 -9.54 -14.07
C GLN A 393 14.46 -10.60 -14.44
N ASN A 394 15.60 -10.55 -13.74
CA ASN A 394 16.56 -11.63 -13.70
C ASN A 394 16.72 -12.07 -12.24
N SER A 395 16.55 -13.35 -11.96
CA SER A 395 16.55 -13.92 -10.63
C SER A 395 17.50 -15.12 -10.57
N PRO A 396 18.82 -14.86 -10.48
CA PRO A 396 19.77 -15.93 -10.21
C PRO A 396 19.60 -16.46 -8.79
N THR A 397 19.67 -17.78 -8.67
CA THR A 397 19.76 -18.52 -7.42
C THR A 397 21.10 -19.21 -7.33
N THR A 398 21.68 -19.25 -6.12
CA THR A 398 22.92 -19.98 -5.88
C THR A 398 22.74 -20.99 -4.75
N SER A 399 23.21 -22.21 -5.00
CA SER A 399 23.12 -23.33 -4.05
C SER A 399 24.25 -24.32 -4.31
N PRO A 400 24.70 -25.07 -3.29
CA PRO A 400 25.66 -26.15 -3.52
C PRO A 400 25.20 -27.10 -4.59
N ALA A 401 26.12 -27.52 -5.47
CA ALA A 401 25.84 -28.39 -6.61
C ALA A 401 25.27 -29.77 -6.23
N ASN A 402 25.49 -30.22 -5.01
CA ASN A 402 24.93 -31.45 -4.46
C ASN A 402 23.52 -31.30 -3.88
N LEU A 403 22.98 -30.07 -3.85
CA LEU A 403 21.62 -29.76 -3.43
C LEU A 403 20.80 -29.34 -4.66
N PHE A 404 20.75 -28.08 -4.98
CA PHE A 404 19.95 -27.54 -6.10
C PHE A 404 20.85 -27.05 -7.25
N GLY A 405 22.10 -26.64 -6.94
CA GLY A 405 23.00 -25.98 -7.89
C GLY A 405 22.53 -24.56 -8.23
N ASP A 406 23.32 -23.92 -9.07
CA ASP A 406 22.99 -22.57 -9.54
C ASP A 406 21.92 -22.62 -10.64
N ALA A 407 21.02 -21.65 -10.65
CA ALA A 407 20.05 -21.47 -11.70
C ALA A 407 19.80 -19.97 -12.00
N ASP A 408 19.26 -19.67 -13.16
CA ASP A 408 18.93 -18.31 -13.58
C ASP A 408 17.53 -18.29 -14.23
N ALA A 409 16.61 -17.58 -13.59
CA ALA A 409 15.26 -17.33 -14.10
C ALA A 409 15.16 -15.92 -14.64
N GLN A 410 14.87 -15.78 -15.92
CA GLN A 410 14.72 -14.50 -16.59
C GLN A 410 13.32 -14.38 -17.16
N PHE A 411 12.64 -13.28 -16.92
CA PHE A 411 11.34 -13.04 -17.53
C PHE A 411 11.12 -11.57 -17.89
N ALA A 412 10.34 -11.38 -18.95
CA ALA A 412 9.88 -10.08 -19.40
C ALA A 412 8.37 -10.12 -19.62
N LEU A 413 7.67 -9.15 -19.04
CA LEU A 413 6.24 -8.95 -19.20
C LEU A 413 5.97 -7.64 -19.92
N ARG A 414 5.06 -7.67 -20.90
CA ARG A 414 4.52 -6.47 -21.55
C ARG A 414 3.02 -6.51 -21.42
N ASP A 415 2.45 -5.35 -21.14
CA ASP A 415 1.02 -5.15 -20.99
C ASP A 415 0.57 -3.89 -21.72
N SER A 416 -0.54 -3.98 -22.42
CA SER A 416 -1.21 -2.86 -23.08
C SER A 416 -2.72 -2.97 -22.83
N SER A 417 -3.28 -2.01 -22.11
CA SER A 417 -4.63 -2.13 -21.57
C SER A 417 -5.47 -0.86 -21.81
N PRO A 418 -6.11 -0.70 -22.98
CA PRO A 418 -7.12 0.32 -23.22
C PRO A 418 -8.43 -0.02 -22.52
N ALA A 419 -9.14 1.02 -22.04
CA ALA A 419 -10.45 0.88 -21.42
C ALA A 419 -11.35 2.08 -21.69
N GLY A 420 -12.67 1.83 -21.69
CA GLY A 420 -13.71 2.85 -21.68
C GLY A 420 -14.65 2.63 -20.50
N PHE A 421 -15.09 3.71 -19.85
CA PHE A 421 -15.97 3.64 -18.69
C PHE A 421 -16.97 4.79 -18.66
N ALA A 422 -18.13 4.53 -18.03
CA ALA A 422 -19.13 5.55 -17.78
C ALA A 422 -19.90 5.25 -16.51
N GLN A 423 -20.40 6.31 -15.86
CA GLN A 423 -21.27 6.24 -14.69
C GLN A 423 -22.35 7.32 -14.81
N ILE A 424 -23.56 6.96 -14.44
CA ILE A 424 -24.73 7.84 -14.37
C ILE A 424 -25.26 7.78 -12.95
N GLU A 425 -25.64 8.93 -12.45
CA GLU A 425 -26.29 9.11 -11.17
C GLU A 425 -27.53 9.99 -11.37
N TYR A 426 -28.64 9.56 -10.81
CA TYR A 426 -29.92 10.23 -10.97
C TYR A 426 -30.69 10.32 -9.65
N ASP A 427 -31.04 11.53 -9.24
CA ASP A 427 -31.89 11.75 -8.07
C ASP A 427 -33.34 11.46 -8.45
N LEU A 428 -33.84 10.30 -8.02
CA LEU A 428 -35.23 9.86 -8.21
C LEU A 428 -36.19 10.75 -7.40
N SER A 429 -35.71 11.32 -6.31
CA SER A 429 -36.36 12.29 -5.45
C SER A 429 -35.33 12.94 -4.53
N ASP A 430 -35.73 13.90 -3.70
CA ASP A 430 -34.87 14.54 -2.70
C ASP A 430 -34.23 13.56 -1.70
N ARG A 431 -34.69 12.31 -1.65
CA ARG A 431 -34.22 11.28 -0.71
C ARG A 431 -33.64 10.04 -1.38
N TRP A 432 -33.89 9.83 -2.64
CA TRP A 432 -33.46 8.64 -3.34
C TRP A 432 -32.60 8.98 -4.54
N THR A 433 -31.42 8.38 -4.59
CA THR A 433 -30.50 8.51 -5.71
C THR A 433 -30.16 7.11 -6.22
N ALA A 434 -30.21 6.91 -7.54
CA ALA A 434 -29.76 5.70 -8.19
C ALA A 434 -28.48 5.96 -8.97
N LEU A 435 -27.54 5.02 -8.92
CA LEU A 435 -26.26 5.09 -9.62
C LEU A 435 -26.02 3.80 -10.37
N VAL A 436 -25.59 3.89 -11.64
CA VAL A 436 -25.17 2.75 -12.47
C VAL A 436 -23.90 3.14 -13.22
N GLY A 437 -22.93 2.27 -13.20
CA GLY A 437 -21.67 2.43 -13.93
C GLY A 437 -21.20 1.14 -14.58
N ALA A 438 -20.46 1.25 -15.67
CA ALA A 438 -19.84 0.13 -16.36
C ALA A 438 -18.48 0.52 -16.94
N ARG A 439 -17.59 -0.48 -17.04
CA ARG A 439 -16.27 -0.36 -17.68
C ARG A 439 -15.99 -1.62 -18.47
N TYR A 440 -15.43 -1.42 -19.65
CA TYR A 440 -14.83 -2.46 -20.46
C TYR A 440 -13.33 -2.19 -20.60
N THR A 441 -12.52 -3.21 -20.31
CA THR A 441 -11.06 -3.17 -20.42
C THR A 441 -10.61 -4.32 -21.32
N TYR A 442 -9.82 -4.03 -22.34
CA TYR A 442 -9.12 -5.00 -23.15
C TYR A 442 -7.67 -5.07 -22.66
N ASP A 443 -7.27 -6.21 -22.11
CA ASP A 443 -5.99 -6.40 -21.44
C ASP A 443 -5.14 -7.37 -22.28
N ASP A 444 -4.14 -6.85 -22.99
CA ASP A 444 -3.29 -7.61 -23.91
C ASP A 444 -1.88 -7.75 -23.34
N LYS A 445 -1.49 -8.98 -23.03
CA LYS A 445 -0.25 -9.31 -22.33
C LYS A 445 0.60 -10.29 -23.11
N SER A 446 1.92 -10.11 -23.04
CA SER A 446 2.90 -11.09 -23.51
C SER A 446 3.96 -11.31 -22.44
N PHE A 447 4.39 -12.57 -22.33
CA PHE A 447 5.33 -13.05 -21.35
C PHE A 447 6.44 -13.86 -22.03
N ASP A 448 7.69 -13.53 -21.73
CA ASP A 448 8.88 -14.21 -22.19
C ASP A 448 9.61 -14.73 -20.94
N TYR A 449 9.83 -16.05 -20.86
CA TYR A 449 10.43 -16.67 -19.70
C TYR A 449 11.50 -17.66 -20.11
N LEU A 450 12.72 -17.45 -19.60
CA LEU A 450 13.86 -18.36 -19.75
C LEU A 450 14.25 -18.86 -18.36
N TYR A 451 14.31 -20.18 -18.20
CA TYR A 451 14.90 -20.83 -17.04
C TYR A 451 16.10 -21.65 -17.47
N ASP A 452 17.27 -21.28 -16.98
CA ASP A 452 18.54 -21.96 -17.25
C ASP A 452 19.13 -22.51 -15.94
N CYS A 453 19.37 -23.81 -15.94
CA CYS A 453 19.92 -24.53 -14.80
C CYS A 453 20.95 -25.54 -15.33
N PRO A 454 22.27 -25.34 -15.08
CA PRO A 454 23.31 -26.20 -15.60
C PRO A 454 23.20 -27.67 -15.18
N LEU A 455 22.54 -27.94 -14.04
CA LEU A 455 22.31 -29.31 -13.53
C LEU A 455 20.97 -29.91 -13.99
N CYS A 456 20.12 -29.12 -14.63
CA CYS A 456 18.82 -29.57 -15.09
C CYS A 456 18.90 -30.24 -16.46
N PRO A 457 18.02 -31.22 -16.76
CA PRO A 457 18.06 -31.92 -18.05
C PRO A 457 17.67 -31.04 -19.23
N GLN A 458 17.03 -29.91 -19.02
CA GLN A 458 16.55 -29.01 -20.09
C GLN A 458 16.49 -27.57 -19.63
N THR A 459 16.94 -26.65 -20.49
CA THR A 459 16.63 -25.21 -20.39
C THR A 459 15.22 -24.97 -20.93
N LEU A 460 14.39 -24.26 -20.21
CA LEU A 460 13.06 -23.85 -20.66
C LEU A 460 13.08 -22.45 -21.23
N HIS A 461 12.67 -22.29 -22.49
CA HIS A 461 12.40 -20.98 -23.09
C HIS A 461 10.92 -20.89 -23.49
N TYR A 462 10.11 -20.21 -22.67
CA TYR A 462 8.67 -20.06 -22.85
C TYR A 462 8.38 -18.71 -23.51
N VAL A 463 8.12 -18.71 -24.81
CA VAL A 463 7.91 -17.52 -25.63
C VAL A 463 6.99 -17.84 -26.80
N ALA A 464 6.20 -16.86 -27.29
CA ALA A 464 5.46 -17.00 -28.54
C ALA A 464 6.44 -16.91 -29.75
N PRO A 465 6.24 -17.68 -30.86
CA PRO A 465 5.08 -18.53 -31.13
C PRO A 465 5.17 -19.98 -30.60
N ASP A 466 6.32 -20.41 -30.07
CA ASP A 466 6.55 -21.81 -29.65
C ASP A 466 5.55 -22.23 -28.56
N TYR A 467 5.22 -21.29 -27.67
CA TYR A 467 4.15 -21.42 -26.67
C TYR A 467 3.09 -20.33 -26.90
N PRO A 468 2.00 -20.62 -27.65
CA PRO A 468 0.98 -19.60 -27.95
C PRO A 468 0.36 -18.94 -26.70
N ALA A 469 0.30 -19.67 -25.58
CA ALA A 469 -0.20 -19.14 -24.31
C ALA A 469 0.76 -18.12 -23.64
N ALA A 470 1.96 -17.90 -24.18
CA ALA A 470 2.85 -16.79 -23.78
C ALA A 470 2.35 -15.40 -24.24
N SER A 471 1.32 -15.36 -25.09
CA SER A 471 0.59 -14.14 -25.45
C SER A 471 -0.90 -14.37 -25.24
N ARG A 472 -1.53 -13.54 -24.41
CA ARG A 472 -2.95 -13.67 -24.03
C ARG A 472 -3.63 -12.33 -23.94
N ALA A 473 -4.88 -12.28 -24.43
CA ALA A 473 -5.73 -11.13 -24.28
C ALA A 473 -6.96 -11.46 -23.43
N PHE A 474 -7.34 -10.53 -22.56
CA PHE A 474 -8.47 -10.69 -21.65
C PHE A 474 -9.49 -9.57 -21.84
N ASN A 475 -10.75 -9.95 -21.85
CA ASN A 475 -11.88 -9.00 -21.89
C ASN A 475 -12.45 -8.90 -20.46
N LEU A 476 -12.22 -7.77 -19.80
CA LEU A 476 -12.66 -7.55 -18.44
C LEU A 476 -13.84 -6.57 -18.45
N VAL A 477 -15.00 -7.05 -17.95
CA VAL A 477 -16.18 -6.21 -17.75
C VAL A 477 -16.41 -6.05 -16.26
N THR A 478 -16.40 -4.81 -15.80
CA THR A 478 -16.69 -4.42 -14.42
C THR A 478 -17.88 -3.46 -14.39
N GLY A 479 -18.55 -3.36 -13.26
CA GLY A 479 -19.73 -2.51 -13.16
C GLY A 479 -20.15 -2.29 -11.71
N LYS A 480 -21.01 -1.30 -11.53
CA LYS A 480 -21.61 -0.92 -10.26
C LYS A 480 -23.08 -0.58 -10.47
N ALA A 481 -23.92 -1.04 -9.57
CA ALA A 481 -25.28 -0.53 -9.40
C ALA A 481 -25.50 -0.23 -7.92
N GLU A 482 -26.05 0.94 -7.61
CA GLU A 482 -26.22 1.43 -6.25
C GLU A 482 -27.52 2.21 -6.13
N ILE A 483 -28.16 2.08 -5.00
CA ILE A 483 -29.30 2.87 -4.57
C ILE A 483 -29.01 3.50 -3.20
N ASP A 484 -29.14 4.80 -3.13
CA ASP A 484 -28.96 5.60 -1.93
C ASP A 484 -30.29 6.11 -1.41
N TYR A 485 -30.45 6.08 -0.09
CA TYR A 485 -31.61 6.62 0.59
C TYR A 485 -31.20 7.53 1.75
N LYS A 486 -31.61 8.79 1.71
CA LYS A 486 -31.41 9.80 2.77
C LYS A 486 -32.71 9.99 3.55
N PRO A 487 -32.94 9.21 4.64
CA PRO A 487 -34.12 9.39 5.48
C PRO A 487 -34.16 10.76 6.17
N MET A 488 -33.00 11.31 6.49
CA MET A 488 -32.75 12.63 7.04
C MET A 488 -31.45 13.23 6.50
N LYS A 489 -31.22 14.52 6.71
CA LYS A 489 -30.11 15.29 6.13
C LYS A 489 -28.74 14.64 6.37
N ASP A 490 -28.50 14.16 7.59
CA ASP A 490 -27.18 13.69 8.04
C ASP A 490 -27.13 12.15 8.15
N THR A 491 -27.97 11.45 7.40
CA THR A 491 -28.01 9.98 7.38
C THR A 491 -28.20 9.47 5.95
N LEU A 492 -27.28 8.62 5.52
CA LEU A 492 -27.32 7.90 4.26
C LEU A 492 -27.45 6.39 4.55
N LEU A 493 -28.39 5.72 3.91
CA LEU A 493 -28.44 4.27 3.76
C LEU A 493 -28.15 3.94 2.30
N TYR A 494 -27.39 2.91 2.03
CA TYR A 494 -27.09 2.50 0.66
C TYR A 494 -27.13 0.99 0.48
N ALA A 495 -27.41 0.55 -0.74
CA ALA A 495 -27.25 -0.83 -1.16
C ALA A 495 -26.61 -0.86 -2.54
N SER A 496 -25.61 -1.70 -2.72
CA SER A 496 -24.85 -1.77 -3.96
C SER A 496 -24.49 -3.18 -4.38
N VAL A 497 -24.30 -3.36 -5.68
CA VAL A 497 -23.67 -4.52 -6.30
C VAL A 497 -22.49 -4.00 -7.10
N ASN A 498 -21.28 -4.45 -6.75
CA ASN A 498 -20.05 -4.01 -7.38
C ASN A 498 -19.32 -5.22 -7.97
N ARG A 499 -18.72 -5.08 -9.14
CA ARG A 499 -17.89 -6.10 -9.76
C ARG A 499 -16.52 -5.55 -10.08
N GLY A 500 -15.49 -6.19 -9.49
CA GLY A 500 -14.07 -5.99 -9.79
C GLY A 500 -13.51 -7.13 -10.60
N ALA A 501 -12.39 -6.89 -11.27
CA ALA A 501 -11.62 -7.90 -11.97
C ALA A 501 -10.13 -7.55 -12.00
N LYS A 502 -9.28 -8.59 -11.94
CA LYS A 502 -7.84 -8.50 -12.18
C LYS A 502 -7.46 -9.38 -13.38
N GLY A 503 -6.55 -8.89 -14.21
CA GLY A 503 -6.07 -9.62 -15.40
C GLY A 503 -5.47 -10.96 -15.05
N GLY A 504 -5.48 -11.89 -16.00
CA GLY A 504 -4.68 -13.10 -15.94
C GLY A 504 -3.20 -12.80 -16.15
N GLY A 505 -2.35 -13.80 -15.95
CA GLY A 505 -0.91 -13.67 -16.07
C GLY A 505 -0.21 -15.02 -16.12
N TRP A 506 1.02 -15.06 -15.66
CA TRP A 506 1.86 -16.24 -15.61
C TRP A 506 2.55 -16.35 -14.27
N SER A 507 2.62 -17.57 -13.74
CA SER A 507 3.57 -17.90 -12.69
C SER A 507 4.98 -17.85 -13.28
N ALA A 508 5.92 -17.24 -12.60
CA ALA A 508 7.33 -17.31 -12.99
C ALA A 508 8.06 -17.98 -11.83
N ASP A 509 8.46 -19.20 -12.04
CA ASP A 509 9.26 -19.90 -11.07
C ASP A 509 10.71 -19.39 -11.11
N THR A 510 11.25 -19.11 -9.96
CA THR A 510 12.62 -18.59 -9.81
C THR A 510 13.61 -19.65 -9.41
N SER A 511 13.15 -20.85 -9.07
CA SER A 511 14.00 -21.87 -8.45
C SER A 511 13.70 -23.32 -8.86
N GLY A 512 12.79 -23.54 -9.82
CA GLY A 512 12.41 -24.88 -10.22
C GLY A 512 11.96 -25.00 -11.69
N ILE A 513 11.75 -26.22 -12.14
CA ILE A 513 11.22 -26.53 -13.47
C ILE A 513 9.71 -26.71 -13.35
N VAL A 514 8.95 -25.73 -13.84
CA VAL A 514 7.49 -25.86 -14.00
C VAL A 514 7.14 -26.34 -15.40
N SER A 515 6.07 -27.13 -15.48
CA SER A 515 5.51 -27.47 -16.78
C SER A 515 4.96 -26.21 -17.46
N PRO A 516 5.28 -25.97 -18.75
CA PRO A 516 4.81 -24.79 -19.48
C PRO A 516 3.29 -24.60 -19.43
N GLU A 517 2.52 -25.69 -19.34
CA GLU A 517 1.06 -25.67 -19.27
C GLU A 517 0.54 -25.12 -17.92
N THR A 518 1.38 -25.08 -16.91
CA THR A 518 1.02 -24.62 -15.58
C THR A 518 1.39 -23.16 -15.30
N LEU A 519 2.14 -22.53 -16.21
CA LEU A 519 2.55 -21.13 -16.08
C LEU A 519 1.37 -20.17 -16.18
N PRO A 520 0.45 -20.25 -17.18
CA PRO A 520 -0.60 -19.27 -17.34
C PRO A 520 -1.75 -19.49 -16.35
N TYR A 521 -2.26 -18.40 -15.78
CA TYR A 521 -3.47 -18.39 -14.96
C TYR A 521 -4.51 -17.42 -15.51
N ASN A 522 -5.78 -17.60 -15.11
CA ASN A 522 -6.92 -16.84 -15.62
C ASN A 522 -7.18 -15.55 -14.81
N PRO A 523 -7.94 -14.59 -15.40
CA PRO A 523 -8.43 -13.42 -14.67
C PRO A 523 -9.31 -13.82 -13.49
N GLU A 524 -9.13 -13.13 -12.37
CA GLU A 524 -10.04 -13.24 -11.23
C GLU A 524 -11.18 -12.23 -11.31
N LYS A 525 -12.30 -12.55 -10.66
CA LYS A 525 -13.52 -11.72 -10.65
C LYS A 525 -14.17 -11.80 -9.28
N LEU A 526 -14.40 -10.64 -8.69
CA LEU A 526 -15.11 -10.52 -7.43
C LEU A 526 -16.40 -9.75 -7.64
N THR A 527 -17.52 -10.34 -7.20
CA THR A 527 -18.81 -9.66 -7.12
C THR A 527 -19.14 -9.45 -5.65
N ASP A 528 -19.35 -8.19 -5.29
CA ASP A 528 -19.70 -7.73 -3.95
C ASP A 528 -21.17 -7.32 -3.91
N TYR A 529 -21.86 -7.78 -2.88
CA TYR A 529 -23.20 -7.34 -2.49
C TYR A 529 -23.06 -6.65 -1.13
N GLU A 530 -23.20 -5.32 -1.12
CA GLU A 530 -23.00 -4.52 0.09
C GLU A 530 -24.27 -3.74 0.44
N VAL A 531 -24.57 -3.66 1.73
CA VAL A 531 -25.52 -2.71 2.31
C VAL A 531 -24.83 -1.96 3.44
N GLY A 532 -25.10 -0.67 3.55
CA GLY A 532 -24.45 0.12 4.60
C GLY A 532 -25.23 1.37 4.99
N PHE A 533 -24.69 2.01 6.01
CA PHE A 533 -25.22 3.27 6.49
C PHE A 533 -24.09 4.22 6.91
N LYS A 534 -24.38 5.51 6.80
CA LYS A 534 -23.52 6.59 7.29
C LYS A 534 -24.41 7.59 8.02
N SER A 535 -24.01 7.98 9.23
CA SER A 535 -24.79 8.93 10.01
C SER A 535 -23.87 9.84 10.82
N THR A 536 -24.18 11.13 10.77
CA THR A 536 -23.59 12.15 11.65
C THR A 536 -24.69 12.68 12.55
N PHE A 537 -24.45 12.69 13.84
CA PHE A 537 -25.45 13.05 14.86
C PHE A 537 -24.79 13.78 16.04
N TRP A 538 -25.59 14.11 17.07
CA TRP A 538 -25.13 14.82 18.27
C TRP A 538 -24.44 16.14 17.94
N ASP A 539 -25.14 16.99 17.17
CA ASP A 539 -24.63 18.30 16.71
C ASP A 539 -23.26 18.21 15.99
N GLN A 540 -23.08 17.20 15.13
CA GLN A 540 -21.85 16.89 14.40
C GLN A 540 -20.67 16.46 15.30
N ARG A 541 -20.93 15.96 16.51
CA ARG A 541 -19.91 15.45 17.42
C ARG A 541 -19.71 13.95 17.30
N ALA A 542 -20.60 13.25 16.63
CA ALA A 542 -20.54 11.80 16.45
C ALA A 542 -20.79 11.42 14.99
N ARG A 543 -19.96 10.55 14.46
CA ARG A 543 -20.08 9.95 13.13
C ARG A 543 -20.02 8.45 13.28
N LEU A 544 -21.03 7.73 12.80
CA LEU A 544 -21.10 6.28 12.81
C LEU A 544 -21.38 5.78 11.40
N ASN A 545 -20.46 4.99 10.86
CA ASN A 545 -20.57 4.35 9.56
C ASN A 545 -20.51 2.84 9.74
N GLY A 546 -21.25 2.10 8.94
CA GLY A 546 -21.20 0.64 8.97
C GLY A 546 -21.63 0.02 7.66
N SER A 547 -21.14 -1.17 7.38
CA SER A 547 -21.49 -1.97 6.20
C SER A 547 -21.53 -3.46 6.52
N LEU A 548 -22.35 -4.17 5.77
CA LEU A 548 -22.37 -5.63 5.66
C LEU A 548 -22.13 -6.00 4.21
N PHE A 549 -21.30 -6.99 3.97
CA PHE A 549 -20.92 -7.40 2.63
C PHE A 549 -20.88 -8.92 2.46
N TYR A 550 -21.08 -9.34 1.20
CA TYR A 550 -20.91 -10.72 0.74
C TYR A 550 -20.16 -10.72 -0.58
N TYR A 551 -19.03 -11.43 -0.64
CA TYR A 551 -18.15 -11.58 -1.80
C TYR A 551 -18.35 -12.96 -2.45
N ASP A 552 -18.75 -13.00 -3.73
CA ASP A 552 -18.61 -14.16 -4.61
C ASP A 552 -17.32 -13.97 -5.43
N TYR A 553 -16.25 -14.68 -5.02
CA TYR A 553 -14.93 -14.54 -5.60
C TYR A 553 -14.62 -15.74 -6.49
N LYS A 554 -14.66 -15.51 -7.80
CA LYS A 554 -14.36 -16.51 -8.82
C LYS A 554 -12.94 -16.38 -9.31
N ASP A 555 -12.29 -17.53 -9.48
CA ASP A 555 -10.94 -17.62 -10.04
C ASP A 555 -9.91 -16.78 -9.26
N TYR A 556 -10.04 -16.65 -7.92
CA TYR A 556 -9.03 -16.02 -7.07
C TYR A 556 -7.66 -16.58 -7.41
N GLN A 557 -6.68 -15.72 -7.60
CA GLN A 557 -5.32 -16.08 -7.96
C GLN A 557 -4.51 -16.40 -6.69
N GLY A 558 -4.70 -17.62 -6.18
CA GLY A 558 -4.02 -18.11 -4.98
C GLY A 558 -2.57 -18.46 -5.28
N PHE A 559 -1.66 -17.94 -4.46
CA PHE A 559 -0.24 -18.29 -4.49
C PHE A 559 0.02 -19.55 -3.68
N PHE A 560 0.88 -20.43 -4.20
CA PHE A 560 1.33 -21.66 -3.57
C PHE A 560 2.83 -21.85 -3.79
N LEU A 561 3.50 -22.36 -2.75
CA LEU A 561 4.88 -22.77 -2.84
C LEU A 561 4.96 -24.29 -2.67
N PHE A 562 5.26 -25.02 -3.75
CA PHE A 562 5.41 -26.47 -3.73
C PHE A 562 6.88 -26.87 -3.93
N GLY A 563 7.60 -27.07 -2.85
CA GLY A 563 9.04 -27.20 -2.91
C GLY A 563 9.67 -25.86 -3.32
N THR A 564 10.53 -25.85 -4.35
CA THR A 564 11.07 -24.62 -4.93
C THR A 564 10.14 -23.95 -5.94
N ASN A 565 9.00 -24.58 -6.29
CA ASN A 565 8.13 -24.10 -7.36
C ASN A 565 7.08 -23.13 -6.85
N THR A 566 7.14 -21.88 -7.29
CA THR A 566 6.12 -20.88 -7.05
C THR A 566 5.05 -20.95 -8.14
N VAL A 567 3.79 -21.17 -7.76
CA VAL A 567 2.69 -21.27 -8.71
C VAL A 567 1.48 -20.48 -8.25
N VAL A 568 0.85 -19.79 -9.19
CA VAL A 568 -0.47 -19.18 -9.00
C VAL A 568 -1.54 -20.11 -9.57
N ARG A 569 -2.55 -20.43 -8.77
CA ARG A 569 -3.69 -21.24 -9.17
C ARG A 569 -5.00 -20.50 -8.96
N ASN A 570 -5.90 -20.62 -9.93
CA ASN A 570 -7.23 -20.09 -9.77
C ASN A 570 -8.07 -20.98 -8.87
N VAL A 571 -8.56 -20.46 -7.77
CA VAL A 571 -9.48 -21.10 -6.84
C VAL A 571 -10.71 -20.22 -6.60
N ASN A 572 -11.85 -20.80 -6.20
CA ASN A 572 -12.99 -19.98 -5.81
C ASN A 572 -12.94 -19.70 -4.30
N ALA A 573 -13.41 -18.52 -3.91
CA ALA A 573 -13.55 -18.16 -2.51
C ALA A 573 -14.88 -17.46 -2.25
N THR A 574 -15.28 -17.40 -1.00
CA THR A 574 -16.40 -16.58 -0.52
C THR A 574 -15.98 -15.88 0.76
N ASP A 575 -16.24 -14.58 0.84
CA ASP A 575 -16.05 -13.80 2.04
C ASP A 575 -17.34 -13.12 2.42
N LYS A 576 -17.66 -13.07 3.71
CA LYS A 576 -18.79 -12.31 4.22
C LYS A 576 -18.40 -11.67 5.55
N GLY A 577 -18.94 -10.50 5.77
CA GLY A 577 -18.55 -9.79 6.97
C GLY A 577 -19.30 -8.50 7.20
N GLY A 578 -18.83 -7.76 8.19
CA GLY A 578 -19.35 -6.44 8.50
C GLY A 578 -18.31 -5.57 9.17
N GLU A 579 -18.46 -4.29 9.00
CA GLU A 579 -17.55 -3.27 9.52
C GLU A 579 -18.34 -2.16 10.19
N LEU A 580 -17.73 -1.58 11.23
CA LEU A 580 -18.27 -0.45 11.97
C LEU A 580 -17.14 0.54 12.26
N GLU A 581 -17.37 1.82 11.99
CA GLU A 581 -16.45 2.91 12.30
C GLU A 581 -17.19 4.00 13.09
N LEU A 582 -16.66 4.36 14.24
CA LEU A 582 -17.18 5.40 15.09
C LEU A 582 -16.11 6.47 15.34
N THR A 583 -16.46 7.74 15.07
CA THR A 583 -15.64 8.89 15.44
C THR A 583 -16.45 9.82 16.34
N LEU A 584 -15.87 10.22 17.45
CA LEU A 584 -16.53 11.01 18.47
C LEU A 584 -15.67 12.20 18.92
N VAL A 585 -16.31 13.34 19.18
CA VAL A 585 -15.79 14.47 19.97
C VAL A 585 -16.69 14.64 21.20
N PRO A 586 -16.57 13.75 22.20
CA PRO A 586 -17.50 13.75 23.35
C PRO A 586 -17.33 14.95 24.26
N LEU A 587 -16.12 15.51 24.29
CA LEU A 587 -15.74 16.72 25.01
C LEU A 587 -14.89 17.58 24.07
N GLN A 588 -14.82 18.88 24.37
CA GLN A 588 -13.95 19.79 23.62
C GLN A 588 -12.52 19.26 23.58
N ARG A 589 -11.92 19.19 22.37
CA ARG A 589 -10.54 18.73 22.13
C ARG A 589 -10.27 17.25 22.50
N LEU A 590 -11.30 16.45 22.75
CA LEU A 590 -11.17 15.00 22.94
C LEU A 590 -11.69 14.30 21.69
N ASN A 591 -10.80 13.65 20.95
CA ASN A 591 -11.14 12.83 19.78
C ASN A 591 -11.04 11.36 20.14
N VAL A 592 -12.06 10.58 19.79
CA VAL A 592 -12.11 9.12 19.99
C VAL A 592 -12.48 8.50 18.65
N GLN A 593 -11.69 7.54 18.22
CA GLN A 593 -11.94 6.73 17.02
C GLN A 593 -12.00 5.27 17.42
N PHE A 594 -12.90 4.53 16.80
CA PHE A 594 -13.07 3.09 17.01
C PHE A 594 -13.48 2.46 15.69
N GLY A 595 -12.83 1.36 15.35
CA GLY A 595 -13.14 0.55 14.18
C GLY A 595 -13.22 -0.92 14.54
N LEU A 596 -14.20 -1.61 13.99
CA LEU A 596 -14.43 -3.04 14.17
C LEU A 596 -14.70 -3.67 12.81
N SER A 597 -14.05 -4.79 12.53
CA SER A 597 -14.32 -5.64 11.37
C SER A 597 -14.53 -7.09 11.81
N HIS A 598 -15.53 -7.73 11.23
CA HIS A 598 -15.74 -9.18 11.29
C HIS A 598 -15.69 -9.75 9.88
N LEU A 599 -14.96 -10.85 9.68
CA LEU A 599 -14.75 -11.50 8.41
C LEU A 599 -14.83 -13.02 8.56
N GLU A 600 -15.66 -13.67 7.75
CA GLU A 600 -15.64 -15.11 7.52
C GLU A 600 -15.21 -15.38 6.08
N SER A 601 -14.02 -15.95 5.91
CA SER A 601 -13.43 -16.31 4.63
C SER A 601 -13.43 -17.82 4.45
N PHE A 602 -13.78 -18.30 3.24
CA PHE A 602 -13.85 -19.71 2.93
C PHE A 602 -13.42 -20.01 1.49
N VAL A 603 -12.41 -20.88 1.35
CA VAL A 603 -11.96 -21.48 0.10
C VAL A 603 -12.32 -22.97 0.14
N PRO A 604 -13.23 -23.46 -0.72
CA PRO A 604 -13.74 -24.83 -0.61
C PRO A 604 -12.69 -25.90 -0.92
N ALA A 605 -11.73 -25.60 -1.81
CA ALA A 605 -10.70 -26.55 -2.19
C ALA A 605 -9.43 -25.84 -2.62
N ILE A 606 -8.33 -26.15 -1.95
CA ILE A 606 -6.95 -25.86 -2.37
C ILE A 606 -6.21 -27.17 -2.62
N LEU A 607 -5.17 -27.14 -3.46
CA LEU A 607 -4.25 -28.28 -3.60
C LEU A 607 -3.33 -28.35 -2.38
N LEU A 608 -3.07 -29.55 -1.92
CA LEU A 608 -2.11 -29.81 -0.83
C LEU A 608 -0.76 -30.23 -1.40
N PRO A 609 0.38 -29.90 -0.74
CA PRO A 609 1.72 -30.25 -1.22
C PRO A 609 1.93 -31.76 -1.42
N ALA A 610 1.40 -32.61 -0.55
CA ALA A 610 1.46 -34.07 -0.69
C ALA A 610 0.38 -34.66 -1.61
N GLY A 611 -0.42 -33.83 -2.28
CA GLY A 611 -1.55 -34.21 -3.12
C GLY A 611 -2.88 -34.27 -2.38
N GLY A 612 -3.98 -34.27 -3.16
CA GLY A 612 -5.33 -34.13 -2.62
C GLY A 612 -5.77 -32.68 -2.46
N THR A 613 -6.91 -32.47 -1.81
CA THR A 613 -7.47 -31.13 -1.58
C THR A 613 -7.99 -30.96 -0.16
N ALA A 614 -7.97 -29.73 0.34
CA ALA A 614 -8.59 -29.34 1.59
C ALA A 614 -9.30 -27.99 1.46
N SER A 615 -10.20 -27.67 2.38
CA SER A 615 -10.70 -26.31 2.52
C SER A 615 -9.68 -25.44 3.25
N ALA A 616 -9.75 -24.12 2.98
CA ALA A 616 -8.86 -23.15 3.58
C ALA A 616 -9.58 -21.82 3.88
N GLN A 617 -8.92 -20.94 4.61
CA GLN A 617 -9.23 -19.52 4.73
C GLN A 617 -8.26 -18.72 3.84
N LEU A 618 -8.68 -17.59 3.32
CA LEU A 618 -7.77 -16.67 2.63
C LEU A 618 -6.70 -16.16 3.60
N PRO A 619 -5.48 -15.87 3.10
CA PRO A 619 -4.40 -15.34 3.91
C PRO A 619 -4.76 -14.00 4.56
N GLN A 620 -4.26 -13.77 5.78
CA GLN A 620 -4.45 -12.51 6.52
C GLN A 620 -5.91 -12.06 6.62
N ALA A 621 -6.82 -13.01 6.82
CA ALA A 621 -8.26 -12.81 6.99
C ALA A 621 -8.69 -13.12 8.43
N PRO A 622 -8.31 -12.29 9.44
CA PRO A 622 -8.70 -12.52 10.82
C PRO A 622 -10.21 -12.44 10.97
N HIS A 623 -10.81 -13.33 11.76
CA HIS A 623 -12.25 -13.28 12.02
C HIS A 623 -12.68 -11.95 12.66
N TRP A 624 -11.83 -11.37 13.49
CA TRP A 624 -12.07 -10.09 14.13
C TRP A 624 -10.83 -9.21 14.06
N SER A 625 -11.04 -7.94 13.70
CA SER A 625 -10.05 -6.88 13.76
C SER A 625 -10.67 -5.66 14.44
N LEU A 626 -9.96 -5.11 15.40
CA LEU A 626 -10.38 -3.95 16.18
C LEU A 626 -9.26 -2.93 16.21
N ASN A 627 -9.56 -1.67 15.93
CA ASN A 627 -8.66 -0.55 16.13
C ASN A 627 -9.33 0.54 16.96
N ALA A 628 -8.56 1.25 17.75
CA ALA A 628 -9.04 2.35 18.56
C ALA A 628 -7.96 3.42 18.71
N ALA A 629 -8.39 4.69 18.75
CA ALA A 629 -7.51 5.82 19.04
C ALA A 629 -8.23 6.82 19.94
N VAL A 630 -7.51 7.36 20.89
CA VAL A 630 -7.97 8.43 21.79
C VAL A 630 -6.90 9.51 21.79
N HIS A 631 -7.29 10.74 21.50
CA HIS A 631 -6.42 11.90 21.50
C HIS A 631 -7.08 13.07 22.26
N TYR A 632 -6.32 13.68 23.18
CA TYR A 632 -6.79 14.79 23.98
C TYR A 632 -5.79 15.95 23.97
N GLU A 633 -6.29 17.15 23.81
CA GLU A 633 -5.51 18.40 23.86
C GLU A 633 -5.96 19.28 25.02
N TRP A 634 -5.01 19.94 25.68
CA TRP A 634 -5.31 20.91 26.75
C TRP A 634 -4.29 22.06 26.76
N PRO A 635 -4.73 23.27 27.15
CA PRO A 635 -3.81 24.41 27.26
C PRO A 635 -2.88 24.22 28.46
N MET A 636 -1.57 24.38 28.26
CA MET A 636 -0.55 24.30 29.29
C MET A 636 0.73 25.02 28.86
N PHE A 637 1.46 25.60 29.81
CA PHE A 637 2.73 26.30 29.57
C PHE A 637 2.70 27.41 28.50
N GLY A 638 1.54 28.06 28.33
CA GLY A 638 1.35 29.12 27.31
C GLY A 638 1.19 28.57 25.90
N GLY A 639 1.04 27.27 25.71
CA GLY A 639 0.77 26.58 24.45
C GLY A 639 -0.28 25.49 24.64
N THR A 640 -0.23 24.47 23.81
CA THR A 640 -1.14 23.31 23.82
C THR A 640 -0.37 22.02 24.03
N MET A 641 -0.69 21.29 25.09
CA MET A 641 -0.26 19.89 25.27
C MET A 641 -1.24 18.95 24.58
N SER A 642 -0.72 17.86 24.05
CA SER A 642 -1.50 16.77 23.47
C SER A 642 -1.05 15.43 24.02
N ALA A 643 -1.99 14.49 24.22
CA ALA A 643 -1.69 13.11 24.52
C ALA A 643 -2.60 12.19 23.68
N GLY A 644 -2.00 11.20 23.07
CA GLY A 644 -2.67 10.21 22.23
C GLY A 644 -2.26 8.79 22.60
N VAL A 645 -3.23 7.87 22.51
CA VAL A 645 -3.00 6.42 22.58
C VAL A 645 -3.83 5.80 21.46
N ASP A 646 -3.22 4.90 20.70
CA ASP A 646 -3.91 4.13 19.66
C ASP A 646 -3.42 2.69 19.66
N GLY A 647 -4.14 1.84 18.94
CA GLY A 647 -3.73 0.45 18.80
C GLY A 647 -4.70 -0.38 17.97
N LYS A 648 -4.21 -1.56 17.60
CA LYS A 648 -4.94 -2.57 16.83
C LYS A 648 -4.85 -3.93 17.50
N TRP A 649 -5.95 -4.66 17.46
CA TRP A 649 -6.01 -6.06 17.83
C TRP A 649 -6.60 -6.88 16.70
N ASN A 650 -5.95 -8.02 16.38
CA ASN A 650 -6.44 -9.03 15.44
C ASN A 650 -6.63 -10.37 16.14
N SER A 651 -7.69 -11.10 15.82
CA SER A 651 -7.83 -12.52 16.16
C SER A 651 -6.77 -13.34 15.40
N ALA A 652 -6.67 -14.63 15.72
CA ALA A 652 -5.79 -15.53 15.00
C ALA A 652 -6.14 -15.58 13.51
N GLN A 653 -5.11 -15.72 12.66
CA GLN A 653 -5.22 -15.75 11.20
C GLN A 653 -4.11 -16.61 10.60
N TYR A 654 -4.35 -17.15 9.41
CA TYR A 654 -3.31 -17.79 8.62
C TYR A 654 -2.61 -16.76 7.74
N LEU A 655 -1.30 -16.92 7.53
CA LEU A 655 -0.48 -16.01 6.73
C LEU A 655 -0.37 -16.47 5.28
N GLU A 656 -0.56 -17.76 5.01
CA GLU A 656 -0.54 -18.36 3.68
C GLU A 656 -1.81 -19.17 3.40
N LEU A 657 -2.05 -19.45 2.11
CA LEU A 657 -3.27 -20.11 1.64
C LEU A 657 -3.35 -21.60 2.00
N GLU A 658 -2.20 -22.25 2.22
CA GLU A 658 -2.12 -23.65 2.65
C GLU A 658 -2.73 -23.87 4.02
N ASN A 659 -2.80 -22.85 4.85
CA ASN A 659 -3.28 -22.89 6.23
C ASN A 659 -2.56 -23.99 7.04
N SER A 660 -1.24 -24.03 6.95
CA SER A 660 -0.44 -24.95 7.75
C SER A 660 -0.38 -24.49 9.21
N GLN A 661 0.05 -25.38 10.10
CA GLN A 661 0.18 -25.04 11.53
C GLN A 661 1.27 -23.97 11.73
N SER A 662 2.31 -23.99 10.92
CA SER A 662 3.37 -22.97 10.94
C SER A 662 2.90 -21.59 10.50
N ASP A 663 1.86 -21.50 9.63
CA ASP A 663 1.33 -20.23 9.11
C ASP A 663 0.38 -19.54 10.10
N LEU A 664 -0.04 -20.23 11.15
CA LEU A 664 -0.98 -19.67 12.11
C LEU A 664 -0.31 -18.57 12.94
N GLN A 665 -0.69 -17.32 12.72
CA GLN A 665 -0.41 -16.21 13.62
C GLN A 665 -1.49 -16.17 14.69
N ALA A 666 -1.10 -16.38 15.94
CA ALA A 666 -2.02 -16.27 17.09
C ALA A 666 -2.52 -14.82 17.24
N SER A 667 -3.65 -14.65 17.95
CA SER A 667 -4.18 -13.32 18.21
C SER A 667 -3.15 -12.39 18.88
N TYR A 668 -3.12 -11.13 18.47
CA TYR A 668 -2.18 -10.17 19.00
C TYR A 668 -2.77 -8.76 19.05
N ALA A 669 -2.16 -7.92 19.90
CA ALA A 669 -2.45 -6.50 19.96
C ALA A 669 -1.15 -5.68 19.90
N VAL A 670 -1.20 -4.56 19.19
CA VAL A 670 -0.17 -3.53 19.16
C VAL A 670 -0.77 -2.25 19.72
N ALA A 671 -0.03 -1.55 20.55
CA ALA A 671 -0.46 -0.29 21.15
C ALA A 671 0.65 0.76 21.06
N ASN A 672 0.27 2.00 20.75
CA ASN A 672 1.14 3.14 20.57
C ASN A 672 0.74 4.27 21.50
N ALA A 673 1.67 5.18 21.82
CA ALA A 673 1.38 6.38 22.59
C ALA A 673 2.23 7.56 22.08
N ARG A 674 1.64 8.77 22.17
CA ARG A 674 2.29 10.04 21.79
C ARG A 674 1.98 11.10 22.85
N LEU A 675 2.95 11.93 23.17
CA LEU A 675 2.82 13.12 24.04
C LEU A 675 3.47 14.30 23.32
N GLY A 676 2.73 15.36 23.07
CA GLY A 676 3.18 16.53 22.33
C GLY A 676 2.99 17.84 23.09
N PHE A 677 3.77 18.83 22.72
CA PHE A 677 3.61 20.24 23.10
C PHE A 677 3.75 21.11 21.88
N ARG A 678 2.77 21.99 21.63
CA ARG A 678 2.77 22.97 20.56
C ARG A 678 2.78 24.37 21.16
N SER A 679 3.66 25.23 20.65
CA SER A 679 3.80 26.62 21.09
C SER A 679 2.52 27.44 20.77
N ALA A 680 2.35 28.57 21.50
CA ALA A 680 1.16 29.42 21.34
C ALA A 680 1.05 30.12 19.98
N ASP A 681 2.15 30.27 19.29
CA ASP A 681 2.24 30.81 17.92
C ASP A 681 2.13 29.75 16.82
N ASP A 682 1.87 28.50 17.20
CA ASP A 682 1.77 27.30 16.34
C ASP A 682 3.01 27.03 15.47
N HIS A 683 4.13 27.75 15.70
CA HIS A 683 5.35 27.52 14.92
C HIS A 683 6.13 26.28 15.35
N TRP A 684 6.18 25.96 16.63
CA TRP A 684 6.94 24.86 17.17
C TRP A 684 6.07 23.76 17.75
N GLU A 685 6.39 22.53 17.42
CA GLU A 685 5.86 21.36 18.12
C GLU A 685 7.01 20.42 18.52
N VAL A 686 6.95 19.90 19.73
CA VAL A 686 7.85 18.81 20.20
C VAL A 686 6.97 17.65 20.66
N ALA A 687 7.22 16.47 20.15
CA ALA A 687 6.47 15.29 20.54
C ALA A 687 7.39 14.11 20.82
N ALA A 688 7.07 13.35 21.88
CA ALA A 688 7.65 12.05 22.15
C ALA A 688 6.65 10.96 21.79
N PHE A 689 7.14 9.83 21.29
CA PHE A 689 6.29 8.70 20.92
C PHE A 689 6.89 7.36 21.30
N VAL A 690 6.04 6.36 21.44
CA VAL A 690 6.39 4.96 21.49
C VAL A 690 5.41 4.18 20.62
N ARG A 691 5.93 3.31 19.74
CA ARG A 691 5.19 2.36 18.92
C ARG A 691 5.45 0.96 19.40
N ASN A 692 4.47 0.06 19.25
CA ASN A 692 4.51 -1.29 19.81
C ASN A 692 4.99 -1.25 21.26
N ALA A 693 4.34 -0.43 22.12
CA ALA A 693 4.76 -0.13 23.49
C ALA A 693 4.95 -1.39 24.36
N THR A 694 4.19 -2.44 24.07
CA THR A 694 4.27 -3.74 24.77
C THR A 694 5.37 -4.65 24.23
N ASN A 695 6.09 -4.24 23.18
CA ASN A 695 7.07 -5.04 22.45
C ASN A 695 6.51 -6.41 22.02
N LYS A 696 5.32 -6.39 21.42
CA LYS A 696 4.66 -7.60 20.97
C LYS A 696 5.33 -8.15 19.72
N TYR A 697 5.70 -9.42 19.73
CA TYR A 697 6.15 -10.15 18.55
C TYR A 697 4.93 -10.69 17.80
N TYR A 698 4.83 -10.36 16.51
CA TYR A 698 3.77 -10.83 15.60
C TYR A 698 4.33 -10.92 14.18
N ARG A 699 3.96 -11.99 13.48
CA ARG A 699 4.38 -12.19 12.08
C ARG A 699 3.42 -11.47 11.14
N ILE A 700 3.99 -10.90 10.10
CA ILE A 700 3.27 -10.27 9.00
C ILE A 700 3.38 -11.08 7.70
N TYR A 701 4.35 -11.98 7.63
CA TYR A 701 4.54 -12.92 6.52
C TYR A 701 5.12 -14.24 7.02
N ASN A 702 4.93 -15.30 6.26
CA ASN A 702 5.53 -16.62 6.48
C ASN A 702 5.81 -17.26 5.12
N LEU A 703 6.90 -18.02 5.02
CA LEU A 703 7.22 -18.82 3.85
C LEU A 703 7.48 -20.27 4.29
N ASP A 704 6.64 -21.20 3.81
CA ASP A 704 6.77 -22.61 4.13
C ASP A 704 7.78 -23.27 3.22
N VAL A 705 9.00 -23.47 3.71
CA VAL A 705 10.08 -24.22 3.05
C VAL A 705 10.42 -25.51 3.76
N ALA A 706 9.53 -25.99 4.64
CA ALA A 706 9.74 -27.16 5.48
C ALA A 706 10.03 -28.45 4.68
N GLY A 707 9.44 -28.59 3.49
CA GLY A 707 9.67 -29.69 2.59
C GLY A 707 11.06 -29.69 1.93
N LEU A 708 11.71 -28.51 1.87
CA LEU A 708 13.01 -28.31 1.22
C LEU A 708 14.16 -28.25 2.20
N PHE A 709 14.06 -27.37 3.17
CA PHE A 709 15.14 -27.05 4.08
C PHE A 709 14.91 -27.61 5.49
N GLY A 710 13.65 -27.96 5.83
CA GLY A 710 13.29 -28.45 7.17
C GLY A 710 13.00 -27.33 8.15
N ASP A 711 12.62 -26.17 7.64
CA ASP A 711 12.29 -24.96 8.39
C ASP A 711 11.19 -24.17 7.72
N VAL A 712 10.75 -23.12 8.37
CA VAL A 712 9.95 -22.02 7.83
C VAL A 712 10.64 -20.72 8.14
N VAL A 713 10.53 -19.76 7.23
CA VAL A 713 11.04 -18.41 7.43
C VAL A 713 9.89 -17.42 7.58
N GLY A 714 9.94 -16.58 8.59
CA GLY A 714 8.89 -15.64 8.90
C GLY A 714 9.40 -14.20 8.96
N VAL A 715 8.57 -13.24 8.55
CA VAL A 715 8.82 -11.81 8.73
C VAL A 715 7.98 -11.30 9.90
N TYR A 716 8.61 -10.62 10.82
CA TYR A 716 7.93 -10.03 11.99
C TYR A 716 7.71 -8.54 11.78
N GLY A 717 6.60 -8.04 12.33
CA GLY A 717 6.37 -6.60 12.45
C GLY A 717 7.42 -5.95 13.35
N PRO A 718 7.65 -4.62 13.19
CA PRO A 718 8.70 -3.91 13.94
C PRO A 718 8.60 -4.11 15.45
N PRO A 719 9.73 -4.23 16.16
CA PRO A 719 9.77 -4.26 17.63
C PRO A 719 9.35 -2.91 18.18
N ARG A 720 9.40 -2.75 19.50
CA ARG A 720 9.13 -1.46 20.13
C ARG A 720 10.10 -0.40 19.66
N THR A 721 9.57 0.66 19.02
CA THR A 721 10.31 1.85 18.65
C THR A 721 9.86 3.04 19.49
N TYR A 722 10.74 3.96 19.80
CA TYR A 722 10.45 5.18 20.52
C TYR A 722 11.39 6.30 20.10
N GLY A 723 10.92 7.53 20.23
CA GLY A 723 11.69 8.69 19.82
C GLY A 723 11.01 9.99 20.16
N ALA A 724 11.59 11.05 19.61
CA ALA A 724 11.04 12.39 19.69
C ALA A 724 11.15 13.09 18.34
N THR A 725 10.12 13.88 18.03
CA THR A 725 10.04 14.72 16.83
C THR A 725 10.02 16.18 17.23
N VAL A 726 10.78 17.02 16.54
CA VAL A 726 10.71 18.48 16.60
C VAL A 726 10.22 18.98 15.26
N SER A 727 9.16 19.76 15.28
CA SER A 727 8.52 20.33 14.10
C SER A 727 8.60 21.84 14.12
N TYR A 728 8.85 22.45 12.97
CA TYR A 728 8.79 23.88 12.76
C TYR A 728 7.94 24.20 11.54
N ARG A 729 6.97 25.12 11.69
CA ARG A 729 6.06 25.59 10.65
C ARG A 729 6.18 27.09 10.48
N TRP A 730 6.12 27.58 9.22
CA TRP A 730 6.21 29.01 8.91
C TRP A 730 5.25 29.39 7.79
N GLY A 731 4.91 30.68 7.70
CA GLY A 731 4.14 31.23 6.57
C GLY A 731 2.62 31.12 6.68
N ARG A 732 2.10 30.83 7.87
CA ARG A 732 0.65 30.90 8.16
C ARG A 732 0.37 32.01 9.16
#